data_a4f1ad3e99a6305d5417c1af11bb2cb4
#
_entry.id   a4f1ad3e99a6305d5417c1af11bb2cb4
#
_cell.length_a   1.000
_cell.length_b   1.000
_cell.length_c   1.000
_cell.angle_alpha   90.00
_cell.angle_beta   90.00
_cell.angle_gamma   90.00
#
_symmetry.space_group_name_H-M   'P 1'
#
loop_
_entity.id
_entity.type
_entity.pdbx_description
1 polymer ?
#
loop_
_entity_poly.entity_id
_entity_poly.type
_entity_poly.pdbx_seq_one_letter_code
_entity_poly.pdbx_strand_id
1 'polypeptide(L)'
;MLSAALGVAIGLLGTVAVAAPAEAAASCGDQIVGNGGFESGTTPWTQTSGVISAATTAEPAHGGTMIAWLDGTGSTHTDTLSQSLTLPAGCASATLSWWSHIDTKETTTSTKYDKLVVQAGTDTLASYSNLDKNTGYVQRTVDVSRYLGQTVTLKITGTEDSSLATNFVLDDISLTTTGTSNPQSPVVTSPGAQSGAVGQAASLQIQASDPQGDALTYSATGLPAGLAISAITGKITGTPTTAGTSSVTVTAQDPAGNSGSATFTWTISAAPADSTRTPINPAYTVNLTSNTAGDTWTGHQSVSFTNGSATALPEVYLRLWDNYHGSCPTTPITVTNVTGGTPSALSVNCTAMKITLPTPLAQGQSATIGFDLKIVVPSGADRFGHDGAYNMIGNALPVLAVRDGAGWHLDPYTNNGESFYTVISDFDVTLVHPTALLTPATGTSTETTSGTTTTTHAVAPKVRDFAWGAGPFAKISTTSGKGVRVNVYSASGISTSSANQMLSLAADSIDVHSGRFGDYPYGEVDVVLDNNFWFGGMEYPGFVMDLVSTTALPHELAHQWFYGIVGDDEYNSPWLDESFTDYATDLYRGITGSGCGITWQSSAEKLTNSMAYWDAHSSRYSTVVYNYGKCTLHDLRRLIGDTAMANLLKSYAQSHWYGVSTTAEFKAAAQAAAGSTDLTSFWASHRVEG
;
A
#
# COMPACT_ATOMS: atom_id res chain seq x y z
N MET A 1 -60.26 13.16 -14.46
CA MET A 1 -59.61 13.99 -15.50
C MET A 1 -58.23 14.39 -15.01
N LEU A 2 -57.24 13.80 -15.45
CA LEU A 2 -55.95 14.20 -15.98
C LEU A 2 -55.01 13.01 -16.05
N SER A 3 -54.55 12.77 -17.27
CA SER A 3 -53.71 11.69 -17.75
C SER A 3 -52.30 11.78 -17.15
N ALA A 4 -51.75 10.66 -16.64
CA ALA A 4 -50.34 10.49 -16.38
C ALA A 4 -49.70 9.76 -17.56
N ALA A 5 -48.74 10.40 -18.19
CA ALA A 5 -47.94 9.83 -19.28
C ALA A 5 -46.81 8.98 -18.67
N LEU A 6 -46.78 7.71 -19.03
CA LEU A 6 -45.73 6.75 -18.68
C LEU A 6 -44.60 6.83 -19.71
N GLY A 7 -43.45 7.34 -19.32
CA GLY A 7 -42.26 7.35 -20.14
C GLY A 7 -41.50 6.03 -20.03
N VAL A 8 -41.45 5.28 -21.10
CA VAL A 8 -40.65 4.05 -21.22
C VAL A 8 -39.21 4.45 -21.55
N ALA A 9 -38.28 4.19 -20.62
CA ALA A 9 -36.86 4.29 -20.88
C ALA A 9 -36.36 2.98 -21.51
N ILE A 10 -35.99 3.03 -22.80
CA ILE A 10 -35.33 1.94 -23.50
C ILE A 10 -33.86 1.92 -23.08
N GLY A 11 -33.49 0.94 -22.29
CA GLY A 11 -32.08 0.66 -21.97
C GLY A 11 -31.36 0.08 -23.18
N LEU A 12 -30.38 0.78 -23.75
CA LEU A 12 -29.42 0.20 -24.67
C LEU A 12 -28.51 -0.75 -23.88
N LEU A 13 -28.69 -2.05 -24.11
CA LEU A 13 -27.69 -3.07 -23.77
C LEU A 13 -26.52 -2.91 -24.76
N GLY A 14 -25.47 -2.25 -24.33
CA GLY A 14 -24.20 -2.28 -25.03
C GLY A 14 -23.59 -3.67 -24.91
N THR A 15 -23.53 -4.40 -26.03
CA THR A 15 -22.73 -5.62 -26.14
C THR A 15 -21.26 -5.26 -26.01
N VAL A 16 -20.64 -5.64 -24.90
CA VAL A 16 -19.19 -5.63 -24.77
C VAL A 16 -18.65 -6.70 -25.73
N ALA A 17 -18.10 -6.26 -26.84
CA ALA A 17 -17.32 -7.12 -27.71
C ALA A 17 -16.06 -7.51 -26.93
N VAL A 18 -15.97 -8.78 -26.52
CA VAL A 18 -14.72 -9.36 -26.04
C VAL A 18 -13.79 -9.41 -27.24
N ALA A 19 -12.77 -8.56 -27.27
CA ALA A 19 -11.72 -8.66 -28.25
C ALA A 19 -11.07 -10.03 -28.12
N ALA A 20 -10.97 -10.76 -29.23
CA ALA A 20 -10.19 -11.98 -29.28
C ALA A 20 -8.73 -11.65 -28.86
N PRO A 21 -8.02 -12.57 -28.19
CA PRO A 21 -6.63 -12.34 -27.87
C PRO A 21 -5.87 -12.07 -29.17
N ALA A 22 -5.14 -10.97 -29.24
CA ALA A 22 -4.22 -10.69 -30.34
C ALA A 22 -3.24 -11.88 -30.43
N GLU A 23 -3.16 -12.53 -31.59
CA GLU A 23 -2.09 -13.50 -31.86
C GLU A 23 -0.74 -12.80 -31.61
N ALA A 24 0.15 -13.49 -30.89
CA ALA A 24 1.47 -12.98 -30.65
C ALA A 24 2.15 -12.68 -32.00
N ALA A 25 2.70 -11.50 -32.19
CA ALA A 25 3.44 -11.15 -33.41
C ALA A 25 4.59 -12.15 -33.58
N ALA A 26 4.76 -12.66 -34.79
CA ALA A 26 5.84 -13.60 -35.10
C ALA A 26 7.21 -12.97 -34.80
N SER A 27 8.11 -13.74 -34.20
CA SER A 27 9.49 -13.31 -33.90
C SER A 27 10.44 -13.71 -35.05
N CYS A 28 11.65 -13.15 -35.07
CA CYS A 28 12.66 -13.55 -36.06
C CYS A 28 13.07 -15.01 -35.81
N GLY A 29 13.02 -15.82 -36.85
CA GLY A 29 13.26 -17.27 -36.80
C GLY A 29 11.99 -18.12 -36.87
N ASP A 30 10.83 -17.53 -36.67
CA ASP A 30 9.56 -18.27 -36.80
C ASP A 30 9.19 -18.55 -38.25
N GLN A 31 8.49 -19.67 -38.47
CA GLN A 31 7.82 -19.97 -39.71
C GLN A 31 6.53 -19.15 -39.83
N ILE A 32 6.45 -18.33 -40.88
CA ILE A 32 5.35 -17.34 -41.03
C ILE A 32 4.21 -17.90 -41.88
N VAL A 33 4.49 -18.80 -42.86
CA VAL A 33 3.45 -19.46 -43.65
C VAL A 33 2.74 -20.49 -42.78
N GLY A 34 1.46 -20.31 -42.56
CA GLY A 34 0.63 -21.29 -41.91
C GLY A 34 0.29 -22.44 -42.84
N ASN A 35 0.38 -23.70 -42.37
CA ASN A 35 0.02 -24.90 -43.13
C ASN A 35 0.67 -24.98 -44.53
N GLY A 36 1.99 -24.74 -44.57
CA GLY A 36 2.73 -24.72 -45.86
C GLY A 36 2.85 -26.06 -46.56
N GLY A 37 2.75 -27.19 -45.84
CA GLY A 37 2.69 -28.55 -46.42
C GLY A 37 1.25 -29.05 -46.60
N PHE A 38 0.23 -28.20 -46.38
CA PHE A 38 -1.20 -28.46 -46.62
C PHE A 38 -1.86 -29.56 -45.77
N GLU A 39 -1.16 -30.19 -44.85
CA GLU A 39 -1.60 -31.36 -44.07
C GLU A 39 -2.73 -31.08 -43.07
N SER A 40 -2.98 -29.81 -42.74
CA SER A 40 -4.03 -29.39 -41.79
C SER A 40 -5.32 -28.88 -42.46
N GLY A 41 -5.59 -29.34 -43.69
CA GLY A 41 -6.72 -28.89 -44.49
C GLY A 41 -6.45 -27.59 -45.25
N THR A 42 -7.50 -26.82 -45.56
CA THR A 42 -7.36 -25.65 -46.44
C THR A 42 -7.03 -24.36 -45.69
N THR A 43 -7.31 -24.28 -44.38
CA THR A 43 -7.03 -23.08 -43.59
C THR A 43 -5.54 -22.99 -43.22
N PRO A 44 -4.89 -21.83 -43.30
CA PRO A 44 -5.42 -20.48 -43.57
C PRO A 44 -5.37 -20.04 -45.04
N TRP A 45 -5.23 -20.95 -45.97
CA TRP A 45 -5.18 -20.66 -47.40
C TRP A 45 -6.56 -20.31 -47.97
N THR A 46 -6.60 -19.34 -48.84
CA THR A 46 -7.73 -19.07 -49.74
C THR A 46 -7.36 -19.61 -51.13
N GLN A 47 -8.21 -20.44 -51.72
CA GLN A 47 -7.88 -21.17 -52.94
C GLN A 47 -9.04 -21.29 -53.91
N THR A 48 -8.75 -21.51 -55.20
CA THR A 48 -9.70 -22.12 -56.12
C THR A 48 -10.07 -23.51 -55.61
N SER A 49 -11.35 -23.90 -55.64
CA SER A 49 -11.82 -25.16 -55.07
C SER A 49 -11.07 -26.37 -55.64
N GLY A 50 -10.44 -27.15 -54.77
CA GLY A 50 -9.74 -28.36 -55.12
C GLY A 50 -8.24 -28.22 -55.36
N VAL A 51 -7.68 -27.01 -55.30
CA VAL A 51 -6.23 -26.80 -55.46
C VAL A 51 -5.47 -27.54 -54.35
N ILE A 52 -5.85 -27.38 -53.08
CA ILE A 52 -5.28 -28.22 -52.01
C ILE A 52 -6.05 -29.56 -52.04
N SER A 53 -5.33 -30.64 -52.33
CA SER A 53 -5.88 -31.96 -52.50
C SER A 53 -4.92 -33.06 -52.08
N ALA A 54 -5.41 -34.27 -51.93
CA ALA A 54 -4.55 -35.41 -51.64
C ALA A 54 -3.61 -35.72 -52.84
N ALA A 55 -2.37 -35.99 -52.54
CA ALA A 55 -1.38 -36.42 -53.49
C ALA A 55 -1.81 -37.71 -54.20
N THR A 56 -1.37 -37.91 -55.42
CA THR A 56 -1.68 -39.10 -56.24
C THR A 56 -0.41 -39.88 -56.58
N THR A 57 -0.52 -41.04 -57.16
CA THR A 57 0.65 -41.81 -57.63
C THR A 57 1.35 -41.10 -58.80
N ALA A 58 0.61 -40.30 -59.60
CA ALA A 58 1.17 -39.52 -60.70
C ALA A 58 1.80 -38.21 -60.21
N GLU A 59 1.23 -37.58 -59.15
CA GLU A 59 1.71 -36.38 -58.52
C GLU A 59 1.89 -36.66 -57.01
N PRO A 60 3.01 -37.28 -56.60
CA PRO A 60 3.25 -37.59 -55.21
C PRO A 60 3.59 -36.30 -54.42
N ALA A 61 3.29 -36.27 -53.13
CA ALA A 61 3.71 -35.18 -52.25
C ALA A 61 5.23 -35.16 -52.06
N HIS A 62 5.77 -33.99 -51.87
CA HIS A 62 7.15 -33.82 -51.43
C HIS A 62 7.30 -34.19 -49.94
N GLY A 63 6.36 -33.71 -49.10
CA GLY A 63 6.21 -34.07 -47.69
C GLY A 63 4.77 -34.46 -47.38
N GLY A 64 4.54 -35.39 -46.43
CA GLY A 64 3.20 -35.76 -46.02
C GLY A 64 2.33 -36.46 -47.08
N THR A 65 1.06 -36.04 -47.24
CA THR A 65 0.03 -36.69 -48.09
C THR A 65 -0.78 -35.67 -48.88
N MET A 66 -0.62 -34.39 -48.68
CA MET A 66 -1.39 -33.33 -49.31
C MET A 66 -0.46 -32.46 -50.16
N ILE A 67 -1.00 -31.87 -51.23
CA ILE A 67 -0.29 -30.98 -52.16
C ILE A 67 -1.19 -29.82 -52.55
N ALA A 68 -0.60 -28.74 -53.08
CA ALA A 68 -1.35 -27.76 -53.85
C ALA A 68 -1.09 -28.02 -55.35
N TRP A 69 -2.15 -28.43 -56.05
CA TRP A 69 -2.13 -28.77 -57.46
C TRP A 69 -2.95 -27.75 -58.25
N LEU A 70 -2.26 -26.93 -59.04
CA LEU A 70 -2.83 -25.89 -59.87
C LEU A 70 -2.83 -26.36 -61.34
N ASP A 71 -3.90 -26.05 -62.04
CA ASP A 71 -4.10 -26.35 -63.45
C ASP A 71 -4.08 -27.86 -63.78
N GLY A 72 -3.57 -28.28 -64.94
CA GLY A 72 -3.53 -29.68 -65.36
C GLY A 72 -4.79 -30.17 -66.05
N THR A 73 -5.69 -29.31 -66.45
CA THR A 73 -7.00 -29.64 -67.06
C THR A 73 -6.91 -29.89 -68.57
N GLY A 74 -5.88 -29.35 -69.25
CA GLY A 74 -5.75 -29.37 -70.71
C GLY A 74 -6.73 -28.49 -71.42
N SER A 75 -7.29 -27.50 -70.75
CA SER A 75 -8.20 -26.51 -71.25
C SER A 75 -8.01 -25.18 -70.55
N THR A 76 -8.44 -24.06 -71.15
CA THR A 76 -8.27 -22.77 -70.54
C THR A 76 -8.76 -22.76 -69.10
N HIS A 77 -7.87 -22.58 -68.15
CA HIS A 77 -8.10 -22.64 -66.72
C HIS A 77 -7.28 -21.63 -65.96
N THR A 78 -7.70 -21.32 -64.75
CA THR A 78 -6.91 -20.47 -63.84
C THR A 78 -7.18 -20.89 -62.42
N ASP A 79 -6.16 -21.26 -61.70
CA ASP A 79 -6.19 -21.61 -60.30
C ASP A 79 -5.42 -20.56 -59.47
N THR A 80 -5.89 -20.38 -58.25
CA THR A 80 -5.27 -19.46 -57.31
C THR A 80 -5.14 -20.08 -55.94
N LEU A 81 -4.04 -19.76 -55.28
CA LEU A 81 -3.75 -20.08 -53.88
C LEU A 81 -3.17 -18.84 -53.20
N SER A 82 -3.70 -18.44 -52.05
CA SER A 82 -3.22 -17.22 -51.38
C SER A 82 -3.34 -17.29 -49.86
N GLN A 83 -2.44 -16.58 -49.19
CA GLN A 83 -2.43 -16.41 -47.73
C GLN A 83 -1.96 -14.99 -47.38
N SER A 84 -2.57 -14.33 -46.37
CA SER A 84 -2.10 -13.08 -45.83
C SER A 84 -0.99 -13.36 -44.80
N LEU A 85 0.18 -12.76 -44.97
CA LEU A 85 1.36 -12.96 -44.14
C LEU A 85 1.81 -11.62 -43.55
N THR A 86 2.06 -11.59 -42.24
CA THR A 86 2.65 -10.45 -41.57
C THR A 86 4.10 -10.76 -41.22
N LEU A 87 5.04 -10.09 -41.88
CA LEU A 87 6.46 -10.30 -41.64
C LEU A 87 6.91 -9.42 -40.47
N PRO A 88 7.60 -9.98 -39.44
CA PRO A 88 8.06 -9.21 -38.32
C PRO A 88 9.03 -8.11 -38.74
N ALA A 89 8.93 -6.94 -38.08
CA ALA A 89 9.88 -5.85 -38.25
C ALA A 89 11.20 -6.20 -37.54
N GLY A 90 12.31 -5.66 -38.05
CA GLY A 90 13.61 -5.73 -37.36
C GLY A 90 14.41 -6.99 -37.60
N CYS A 91 13.93 -7.97 -38.39
CA CYS A 91 14.74 -9.08 -38.81
C CYS A 91 15.75 -8.69 -39.89
N ALA A 92 16.88 -9.42 -39.98
CA ALA A 92 17.94 -9.12 -40.94
C ALA A 92 17.55 -9.52 -42.36
N SER A 93 16.85 -10.65 -42.52
CA SER A 93 16.38 -11.15 -43.82
C SER A 93 15.11 -11.97 -43.69
N ALA A 94 14.41 -12.12 -44.82
CA ALA A 94 13.27 -13.02 -44.97
C ALA A 94 13.38 -13.79 -46.28
N THR A 95 13.21 -15.11 -46.21
CA THR A 95 13.30 -16.00 -47.36
C THR A 95 12.02 -16.80 -47.52
N LEU A 96 11.39 -16.66 -48.67
CA LEU A 96 10.25 -17.52 -49.08
C LEU A 96 10.86 -18.71 -49.86
N SER A 97 10.44 -19.93 -49.50
CA SER A 97 10.81 -21.11 -50.18
C SER A 97 9.58 -22.03 -50.40
N TRP A 98 9.65 -22.85 -51.43
CA TRP A 98 8.67 -23.87 -51.73
C TRP A 98 9.28 -24.99 -52.57
N TRP A 99 8.71 -26.15 -52.52
CA TRP A 99 9.01 -27.24 -53.46
C TRP A 99 8.02 -27.22 -54.59
N SER A 100 8.47 -27.31 -55.84
CA SER A 100 7.63 -27.33 -57.01
C SER A 100 7.96 -28.49 -57.95
N HIS A 101 6.92 -29.19 -58.43
CA HIS A 101 7.00 -30.11 -59.50
C HIS A 101 6.14 -29.59 -60.64
N ILE A 102 6.73 -29.53 -61.87
CA ILE A 102 6.06 -29.06 -63.09
C ILE A 102 6.09 -30.21 -64.10
N ASP A 103 4.94 -30.80 -64.35
CA ASP A 103 4.78 -31.80 -65.39
C ASP A 103 3.87 -31.24 -66.50
N THR A 104 4.23 -31.50 -67.75
CA THR A 104 3.50 -30.95 -68.89
C THR A 104 3.45 -31.89 -70.06
N LYS A 105 2.35 -31.91 -70.76
CA LYS A 105 2.13 -32.56 -72.04
C LYS A 105 2.56 -31.70 -73.23
N GLU A 106 2.90 -30.43 -72.97
CA GLU A 106 3.39 -29.52 -73.99
C GLU A 106 4.72 -30.03 -74.57
N THR A 107 4.85 -29.99 -75.88
CA THR A 107 6.04 -30.45 -76.61
C THR A 107 6.93 -29.31 -77.09
N THR A 108 6.46 -28.07 -76.98
CA THR A 108 7.23 -26.87 -77.33
C THR A 108 8.49 -26.71 -76.48
N THR A 109 9.56 -26.19 -77.07
CA THR A 109 10.81 -25.85 -76.37
C THR A 109 11.03 -24.33 -76.25
N SER A 110 10.10 -23.51 -76.74
CA SER A 110 10.26 -22.06 -76.83
C SER A 110 9.06 -21.23 -76.47
N THR A 111 7.87 -21.79 -76.50
CA THR A 111 6.62 -21.05 -76.25
C THR A 111 6.09 -21.34 -74.84
N LYS A 112 5.85 -20.32 -74.08
CA LYS A 112 5.27 -20.35 -72.73
C LYS A 112 3.73 -20.28 -72.86
N TYR A 113 3.08 -21.43 -72.95
CA TYR A 113 1.61 -21.51 -73.04
C TYR A 113 0.98 -21.38 -71.66
N ASP A 114 1.46 -22.18 -70.73
CA ASP A 114 0.95 -22.24 -69.36
C ASP A 114 1.92 -21.60 -68.40
N LYS A 115 1.44 -20.94 -67.36
CA LYS A 115 2.28 -20.16 -66.46
C LYS A 115 1.88 -20.34 -65.01
N LEU A 116 2.86 -20.38 -64.12
CA LEU A 116 2.73 -20.23 -62.69
C LEU A 116 3.40 -18.94 -62.26
N VAL A 117 2.66 -18.08 -61.54
CA VAL A 117 3.17 -16.81 -61.04
C VAL A 117 3.04 -16.77 -59.54
N VAL A 118 4.13 -16.48 -58.84
CA VAL A 118 4.20 -16.27 -57.37
C VAL A 118 4.37 -14.77 -57.12
N GLN A 119 3.47 -14.22 -56.32
CA GLN A 119 3.41 -12.78 -56.05
C GLN A 119 3.38 -12.47 -54.54
N ALA A 120 3.91 -11.35 -54.13
CA ALA A 120 3.65 -10.70 -52.84
C ALA A 120 2.92 -9.36 -53.10
N GLY A 121 1.64 -9.31 -52.73
CA GLY A 121 0.76 -8.20 -53.14
C GLY A 121 0.66 -8.12 -54.66
N THR A 122 1.18 -7.02 -55.27
CA THR A 122 1.18 -6.81 -56.72
C THR A 122 2.52 -7.20 -57.36
N ASP A 123 3.55 -7.44 -56.59
CA ASP A 123 4.91 -7.70 -57.07
C ASP A 123 5.10 -9.16 -57.45
N THR A 124 5.56 -9.40 -58.66
CA THR A 124 5.92 -10.76 -59.09
C THR A 124 7.24 -11.17 -58.50
N LEU A 125 7.26 -12.22 -57.67
CA LEU A 125 8.42 -12.79 -57.04
C LEU A 125 9.12 -13.82 -57.93
N ALA A 126 8.34 -14.66 -58.58
CA ALA A 126 8.82 -15.68 -59.50
C ALA A 126 7.76 -16.02 -60.56
N SER A 127 8.21 -16.50 -61.71
CA SER A 127 7.32 -16.96 -62.78
C SER A 127 7.91 -18.20 -63.45
N TYR A 128 7.13 -19.23 -63.63
CA TYR A 128 7.46 -20.47 -64.27
C TYR A 128 6.46 -20.75 -65.39
N SER A 129 6.74 -21.74 -66.20
CA SER A 129 5.90 -22.13 -67.35
C SER A 129 6.07 -23.61 -67.69
N ASN A 130 5.32 -24.13 -68.68
CA ASN A 130 5.52 -25.44 -69.28
C ASN A 130 6.96 -25.71 -69.72
N LEU A 131 7.76 -24.66 -69.98
CA LEU A 131 9.18 -24.80 -70.33
C LEU A 131 10.10 -25.12 -69.13
N ASP A 132 9.62 -24.93 -67.91
CA ASP A 132 10.33 -25.15 -66.67
C ASP A 132 10.07 -26.54 -66.06
N LYS A 133 9.57 -27.49 -66.89
CA LYS A 133 9.27 -28.87 -66.46
C LYS A 133 10.47 -29.54 -65.81
N ASN A 134 10.20 -30.39 -64.83
CA ASN A 134 11.25 -31.08 -64.06
C ASN A 134 10.82 -32.50 -63.69
N THR A 135 11.81 -33.35 -63.40
CA THR A 135 11.57 -34.71 -62.89
C THR A 135 11.64 -34.69 -61.37
N GLY A 136 10.47 -34.75 -60.76
CA GLY A 136 10.33 -34.66 -59.30
C GLY A 136 10.45 -33.21 -58.76
N TYR A 137 10.44 -33.04 -57.46
CA TYR A 137 10.41 -31.72 -56.85
C TYR A 137 11.73 -30.96 -56.89
N VAL A 138 11.67 -29.66 -57.16
CA VAL A 138 12.76 -28.74 -57.12
C VAL A 138 12.44 -27.64 -56.11
N GLN A 139 13.34 -27.42 -55.16
CA GLN A 139 13.22 -26.33 -54.21
C GLN A 139 13.45 -24.98 -54.93
N ARG A 140 12.54 -24.05 -54.66
CA ARG A 140 12.60 -22.67 -55.11
C ARG A 140 12.75 -21.74 -53.90
N THR A 141 13.54 -20.69 -54.04
CA THR A 141 13.78 -19.70 -52.99
C THR A 141 13.79 -18.29 -53.56
N VAL A 142 13.21 -17.35 -52.81
CA VAL A 142 13.21 -15.92 -53.17
C VAL A 142 13.42 -15.11 -51.91
N ASP A 143 14.31 -14.10 -52.01
CA ASP A 143 14.47 -13.09 -50.97
C ASP A 143 13.27 -12.15 -50.94
N VAL A 144 12.60 -12.12 -49.79
CA VAL A 144 11.44 -11.25 -49.53
C VAL A 144 11.68 -10.28 -48.38
N SER A 145 12.96 -10.02 -48.05
CA SER A 145 13.38 -9.13 -46.95
C SER A 145 12.82 -7.71 -47.07
N ARG A 146 12.51 -7.26 -48.31
CA ARG A 146 11.91 -5.95 -48.56
C ARG A 146 10.49 -5.78 -47.97
N TYR A 147 9.85 -6.88 -47.53
CA TYR A 147 8.53 -6.87 -46.93
C TYR A 147 8.55 -6.99 -45.40
N LEU A 148 9.73 -7.00 -44.78
CA LEU A 148 9.84 -6.98 -43.32
C LEU A 148 9.10 -5.77 -42.75
N GLY A 149 8.33 -6.00 -41.67
CA GLY A 149 7.45 -5.02 -41.02
C GLY A 149 6.14 -4.74 -41.75
N GLN A 150 5.82 -5.53 -42.80
CA GLN A 150 4.61 -5.34 -43.62
C GLN A 150 3.70 -6.56 -43.56
N THR A 151 2.43 -6.32 -43.78
CA THR A 151 1.46 -7.39 -44.09
C THR A 151 1.27 -7.46 -45.59
N VAL A 152 1.56 -8.61 -46.19
CA VAL A 152 1.44 -8.83 -47.63
C VAL A 152 0.64 -10.08 -47.92
N THR A 153 -0.06 -10.11 -49.05
CA THR A 153 -0.72 -11.32 -49.51
C THR A 153 0.24 -12.09 -50.44
N LEU A 154 0.72 -13.27 -49.97
CA LEU A 154 1.31 -14.25 -50.87
C LEU A 154 0.23 -14.81 -51.75
N LYS A 155 0.36 -14.69 -53.07
CA LYS A 155 -0.56 -15.23 -54.07
C LYS A 155 0.18 -16.02 -55.11
N ILE A 156 -0.32 -17.22 -55.41
CA ILE A 156 0.19 -18.07 -56.43
C ILE A 156 -0.96 -18.28 -57.44
N THR A 157 -0.65 -18.08 -58.70
CA THR A 157 -1.64 -18.21 -59.79
C THR A 157 -1.10 -19.10 -60.85
N GLY A 158 -1.78 -20.20 -61.14
CA GLY A 158 -1.61 -21.03 -62.31
C GLY A 158 -2.53 -20.57 -63.44
N THR A 159 -2.10 -20.53 -64.66
CA THR A 159 -2.91 -20.26 -65.84
C THR A 159 -2.57 -21.23 -66.96
N GLU A 160 -3.57 -21.92 -67.46
CA GLU A 160 -3.47 -22.88 -68.53
C GLU A 160 -4.17 -22.35 -69.79
N ASP A 161 -3.60 -22.61 -70.97
CA ASP A 161 -4.19 -22.23 -72.26
C ASP A 161 -5.36 -23.17 -72.66
N SER A 162 -5.67 -23.29 -73.94
CA SER A 162 -6.80 -24.06 -74.44
C SER A 162 -6.48 -25.52 -74.78
N SER A 163 -5.22 -25.98 -74.63
CA SER A 163 -4.78 -27.32 -75.06
C SER A 163 -3.57 -27.83 -74.28
N LEU A 164 -3.47 -29.16 -74.12
CA LEU A 164 -2.33 -29.85 -73.49
C LEU A 164 -2.00 -29.44 -72.05
N ALA A 165 -2.28 -30.31 -71.12
CA ALA A 165 -2.20 -30.07 -69.70
C ALA A 165 -0.77 -29.75 -69.19
N THR A 166 -0.65 -28.76 -68.30
CA THR A 166 0.51 -28.54 -67.48
C THR A 166 0.11 -28.53 -66.02
N ASN A 167 0.63 -29.44 -65.23
CA ASN A 167 0.44 -29.54 -63.79
C ASN A 167 1.50 -28.67 -63.10
N PHE A 168 1.06 -27.72 -62.26
CA PHE A 168 1.92 -27.00 -61.33
C PHE A 168 1.62 -27.51 -59.93
N VAL A 169 2.51 -28.34 -59.40
CA VAL A 169 2.35 -28.93 -58.07
C VAL A 169 3.32 -28.26 -57.13
N LEU A 170 2.80 -27.79 -55.99
CA LEU A 170 3.55 -27.10 -54.93
C LEU A 170 3.38 -27.84 -53.63
N ASP A 171 4.43 -27.82 -52.81
CA ASP A 171 4.44 -28.39 -51.48
C ASP A 171 5.43 -27.66 -50.57
N ASP A 172 5.32 -27.87 -49.26
CA ASP A 172 6.25 -27.38 -48.24
C ASP A 172 6.61 -25.89 -48.41
N ILE A 173 5.59 -25.04 -48.57
CA ILE A 173 5.81 -23.59 -48.67
C ILE A 173 6.22 -23.04 -47.29
N SER A 174 7.37 -22.36 -47.24
CA SER A 174 7.94 -21.83 -46.01
C SER A 174 8.39 -20.38 -46.20
N LEU A 175 8.10 -19.54 -45.27
CA LEU A 175 8.68 -18.21 -45.14
C LEU A 175 9.35 -18.10 -43.80
N THR A 176 10.68 -18.03 -43.79
CA THR A 176 11.48 -17.92 -42.59
C THR A 176 12.23 -16.59 -42.57
N THR A 177 12.36 -16.02 -41.37
CA THR A 177 13.12 -14.81 -41.14
C THR A 177 14.42 -15.16 -40.40
N THR A 178 15.46 -14.41 -40.59
CA THR A 178 16.75 -14.59 -39.89
C THR A 178 17.26 -13.26 -39.33
N GLY A 179 18.13 -13.34 -38.33
CA GLY A 179 18.70 -12.19 -37.66
C GLY A 179 18.02 -11.90 -36.32
N THR A 180 18.69 -11.17 -35.50
CA THR A 180 18.08 -10.62 -34.31
C THR A 180 17.08 -9.55 -34.74
N SER A 181 15.89 -9.52 -34.12
CA SER A 181 15.09 -8.29 -34.10
C SER A 181 16.05 -7.16 -33.75
N ASN A 182 16.04 -6.05 -34.49
CA ASN A 182 16.79 -4.86 -34.08
C ASN A 182 16.13 -4.43 -32.73
N PRO A 183 16.82 -4.64 -31.60
CA PRO A 183 16.14 -4.50 -30.31
C PRO A 183 15.93 -3.01 -30.09
N GLN A 184 14.67 -2.61 -30.06
CA GLN A 184 14.31 -1.26 -29.64
C GLN A 184 14.42 -1.21 -28.11
N SER A 185 15.00 -0.13 -27.61
CA SER A 185 15.10 0.07 -26.17
C SER A 185 13.72 0.18 -25.52
N PRO A 186 13.53 -0.38 -24.33
CA PRO A 186 12.35 -0.16 -23.52
C PRO A 186 12.06 1.32 -23.31
N VAL A 187 10.80 1.67 -23.15
CA VAL A 187 10.36 3.04 -22.83
C VAL A 187 9.94 3.09 -21.39
N VAL A 188 10.58 3.93 -20.58
CA VAL A 188 10.21 4.19 -19.18
C VAL A 188 9.45 5.50 -19.10
N THR A 189 8.23 5.46 -18.56
CA THR A 189 7.44 6.67 -18.33
C THR A 189 7.89 7.33 -17.04
N SER A 190 8.25 8.62 -17.09
CA SER A 190 8.59 9.36 -15.88
C SER A 190 7.36 9.49 -14.98
N PRO A 191 7.46 9.10 -13.68
CA PRO A 191 6.35 9.26 -12.74
C PRO A 191 6.14 10.72 -12.30
N GLY A 192 6.94 11.67 -12.81
CA GLY A 192 6.96 13.06 -12.34
C GLY A 192 7.64 13.21 -10.98
N ALA A 193 7.64 14.43 -10.44
CA ALA A 193 8.22 14.71 -9.14
C ALA A 193 7.47 13.93 -8.04
N GLN A 194 8.23 13.28 -7.16
CA GLN A 194 7.70 12.54 -6.00
C GLN A 194 8.04 13.28 -4.71
N SER A 195 7.21 13.07 -3.70
CA SER A 195 7.44 13.60 -2.36
C SER A 195 7.22 12.51 -1.30
N GLY A 196 7.85 12.68 -0.15
CA GLY A 196 7.71 11.81 1.00
C GLY A 196 8.32 12.48 2.22
N ALA A 197 8.31 11.80 3.37
CA ALA A 197 8.96 12.27 4.59
C ALA A 197 9.83 11.16 5.19
N VAL A 198 10.83 11.56 5.97
CA VAL A 198 11.64 10.62 6.76
C VAL A 198 10.73 9.83 7.69
N GLY A 199 10.90 8.50 7.74
CA GLY A 199 10.10 7.61 8.56
C GLY A 199 8.76 7.17 7.93
N GLN A 200 8.33 7.73 6.80
CA GLN A 200 7.10 7.38 6.10
C GLN A 200 7.36 6.29 5.04
N ALA A 201 6.55 5.25 5.05
CA ALA A 201 6.65 4.22 4.02
C ALA A 201 6.28 4.77 2.64
N ALA A 202 7.14 4.52 1.66
CA ALA A 202 6.92 4.91 0.27
C ALA A 202 6.63 3.70 -0.62
N SER A 203 5.73 3.88 -1.59
CA SER A 203 5.39 2.86 -2.58
C SER A 203 5.10 3.54 -3.91
N LEU A 204 5.93 3.27 -4.93
CA LEU A 204 5.80 3.85 -6.27
C LEU A 204 5.97 2.75 -7.31
N GLN A 205 5.00 2.58 -8.20
CA GLN A 205 5.10 1.67 -9.33
C GLN A 205 5.64 2.40 -10.54
N ILE A 206 6.77 1.96 -11.07
CA ILE A 206 7.33 2.45 -12.34
C ILE A 206 6.59 1.79 -13.50
N GLN A 207 6.21 2.62 -14.48
CA GLN A 207 5.58 2.17 -15.72
C GLN A 207 6.65 2.13 -16.82
N ALA A 208 6.83 0.97 -17.41
CA ALA A 208 7.69 0.78 -18.56
C ALA A 208 7.07 -0.23 -19.53
N SER A 209 7.40 -0.10 -20.81
CA SER A 209 6.96 -1.01 -21.85
C SER A 209 8.11 -1.31 -22.78
N ASP A 210 8.17 -2.53 -23.25
CA ASP A 210 9.06 -2.93 -24.35
C ASP A 210 8.26 -2.96 -25.65
N PRO A 211 8.79 -2.37 -26.76
CA PRO A 211 8.12 -2.39 -28.06
C PRO A 211 7.96 -3.80 -28.66
N GLN A 212 8.80 -4.77 -28.25
CA GLN A 212 8.71 -6.16 -28.65
C GLN A 212 7.89 -7.02 -27.69
N GLY A 213 7.52 -6.47 -26.52
CA GLY A 213 6.78 -7.17 -25.46
C GLY A 213 7.67 -8.05 -24.57
N ASP A 214 8.98 -7.82 -24.59
CA ASP A 214 9.92 -8.57 -23.79
C ASP A 214 9.77 -8.28 -22.28
N ALA A 215 10.12 -9.26 -21.46
CA ALA A 215 10.10 -9.11 -20.01
C ALA A 215 11.22 -8.17 -19.56
N LEU A 216 10.87 -7.14 -18.78
CA LEU A 216 11.81 -6.12 -18.35
C LEU A 216 12.41 -6.42 -16.98
N THR A 217 13.66 -6.05 -16.80
CA THR A 217 14.35 -5.95 -15.52
C THR A 217 14.59 -4.50 -15.16
N TYR A 218 14.47 -4.17 -13.86
CA TYR A 218 14.51 -2.79 -13.39
C TYR A 218 15.68 -2.54 -12.46
N SER A 219 16.26 -1.35 -12.59
CA SER A 219 17.25 -0.82 -11.65
C SER A 219 17.01 0.67 -11.40
N ALA A 220 17.54 1.19 -10.30
CA ALA A 220 17.49 2.60 -10.02
C ALA A 220 18.79 3.09 -9.37
N THR A 221 19.14 4.34 -9.67
CA THR A 221 20.24 5.07 -9.02
C THR A 221 19.72 6.37 -8.44
N GLY A 222 20.37 6.85 -7.38
CA GLY A 222 19.97 8.10 -6.73
C GLY A 222 18.69 8.00 -5.90
N LEU A 223 18.21 6.79 -5.56
CA LEU A 223 17.08 6.64 -4.64
C LEU A 223 17.40 7.28 -3.28
N PRO A 224 16.42 7.93 -2.63
CA PRO A 224 16.55 8.30 -1.22
C PRO A 224 16.98 7.12 -0.35
N ALA A 225 17.83 7.37 0.63
CA ALA A 225 18.28 6.33 1.56
C ALA A 225 17.08 5.66 2.24
N GLY A 226 17.06 4.31 2.28
CA GLY A 226 15.96 3.51 2.81
C GLY A 226 14.93 3.06 1.77
N LEU A 227 15.04 3.52 0.51
CA LEU A 227 14.21 3.03 -0.60
C LEU A 227 14.98 2.06 -1.50
N ALA A 228 14.27 1.07 -2.03
CA ALA A 228 14.81 0.11 -2.98
C ALA A 228 13.80 -0.19 -4.10
N ILE A 229 14.31 -0.51 -5.30
CA ILE A 229 13.48 -0.96 -6.42
C ILE A 229 13.51 -2.48 -6.52
N SER A 230 12.37 -3.07 -6.81
CA SER A 230 12.29 -4.49 -7.18
C SER A 230 12.74 -4.67 -8.63
N ALA A 231 13.78 -5.46 -8.86
CA ALA A 231 14.30 -5.74 -10.19
C ALA A 231 13.30 -6.48 -11.11
N ILE A 232 12.30 -7.15 -10.53
CA ILE A 232 11.31 -7.93 -11.29
C ILE A 232 10.06 -7.09 -11.60
N THR A 233 9.57 -6.31 -10.61
CA THR A 233 8.29 -5.62 -10.75
C THR A 233 8.41 -4.15 -11.05
N GLY A 234 9.60 -3.54 -10.91
CA GLY A 234 9.80 -2.10 -11.03
C GLY A 234 9.15 -1.30 -9.90
N LYS A 235 8.69 -1.95 -8.83
CA LYS A 235 8.10 -1.28 -7.68
C LYS A 235 9.20 -0.76 -6.75
N ILE A 236 9.18 0.54 -6.46
CA ILE A 236 10.04 1.16 -5.45
C ILE A 236 9.29 1.17 -4.13
N THR A 237 9.90 0.61 -3.08
CA THR A 237 9.33 0.55 -1.73
C THR A 237 10.42 0.78 -0.69
N GLY A 238 10.01 1.09 0.53
CA GLY A 238 10.87 1.27 1.69
C GLY A 238 10.47 2.47 2.52
N THR A 239 11.29 2.80 3.52
CA THR A 239 11.06 3.95 4.39
C THR A 239 12.28 4.87 4.30
N PRO A 240 12.14 6.10 3.79
CA PRO A 240 13.25 7.04 3.71
C PRO A 240 13.83 7.34 5.07
N THR A 241 15.16 7.36 5.17
CA THR A 241 15.87 7.59 6.44
C THR A 241 16.53 8.97 6.54
N THR A 242 16.61 9.70 5.43
CA THR A 242 17.32 11.00 5.37
C THR A 242 16.52 11.99 4.53
N ALA A 243 16.34 13.19 5.04
CA ALA A 243 15.73 14.30 4.32
C ALA A 243 16.65 14.84 3.22
N GLY A 244 16.06 15.33 2.15
CA GLY A 244 16.79 15.92 1.02
C GLY A 244 16.05 15.70 -0.30
N THR A 245 16.55 16.34 -1.34
CA THR A 245 16.04 16.14 -2.71
C THR A 245 17.04 15.27 -3.48
N SER A 246 16.55 14.16 -4.00
CA SER A 246 17.30 13.18 -4.78
C SER A 246 16.88 13.26 -6.24
N SER A 247 17.85 13.20 -7.15
CA SER A 247 17.60 12.96 -8.58
C SER A 247 17.65 11.44 -8.80
N VAL A 248 16.49 10.85 -9.05
CA VAL A 248 16.35 9.39 -9.24
C VAL A 248 16.33 9.08 -10.72
N THR A 249 17.19 8.17 -11.15
CA THR A 249 17.13 7.60 -12.50
C THR A 249 16.74 6.15 -12.41
N VAL A 250 15.60 5.79 -13.02
CA VAL A 250 15.15 4.39 -13.16
C VAL A 250 15.45 3.93 -14.57
N THR A 251 16.01 2.73 -14.69
CA THR A 251 16.33 2.07 -15.95
C THR A 251 15.57 0.75 -16.04
N ALA A 252 14.92 0.52 -17.17
CA ALA A 252 14.38 -0.78 -17.56
C ALA A 252 15.24 -1.37 -18.66
N GLN A 253 15.56 -2.66 -18.57
CA GLN A 253 16.40 -3.37 -19.53
C GLN A 253 15.69 -4.64 -20.01
N ASP A 254 15.78 -4.88 -21.32
CA ASP A 254 15.30 -6.11 -21.97
C ASP A 254 16.34 -7.25 -21.86
N PRO A 255 15.98 -8.48 -22.23
CA PRO A 255 16.93 -9.62 -22.23
C PRO A 255 18.06 -9.49 -23.24
N ALA A 256 17.93 -8.64 -24.26
CA ALA A 256 18.97 -8.40 -25.26
C ALA A 256 20.01 -7.37 -24.79
N GLY A 257 19.76 -6.70 -23.64
CA GLY A 257 20.68 -5.73 -23.05
C GLY A 257 20.38 -4.27 -23.43
N ASN A 258 19.30 -3.99 -24.21
CA ASN A 258 18.93 -2.62 -24.48
C ASN A 258 18.19 -2.04 -23.28
N SER A 259 18.33 -0.75 -23.09
CA SER A 259 17.75 -0.08 -21.92
C SER A 259 17.15 1.27 -22.27
N GLY A 260 16.05 1.58 -21.57
CA GLY A 260 15.46 2.91 -21.52
C GLY A 260 15.46 3.40 -20.09
N SER A 261 15.52 4.71 -19.90
CA SER A 261 15.52 5.30 -18.57
C SER A 261 14.69 6.56 -18.48
N ALA A 262 14.21 6.87 -17.26
CA ALA A 262 13.58 8.12 -16.94
C ALA A 262 14.15 8.68 -15.65
N THR A 263 14.32 10.00 -15.60
CA THR A 263 14.82 10.71 -14.44
C THR A 263 13.69 11.58 -13.86
N PHE A 264 13.60 11.61 -12.53
CA PHE A 264 12.66 12.45 -11.81
C PHE A 264 13.25 12.87 -10.45
N THR A 265 12.67 13.88 -9.84
CA THR A 265 13.06 14.31 -8.51
C THR A 265 12.22 13.61 -7.44
N TRP A 266 12.86 13.21 -6.33
CA TRP A 266 12.18 12.74 -5.13
C TRP A 266 12.62 13.60 -3.95
N THR A 267 11.68 14.38 -3.40
CA THR A 267 11.94 15.24 -2.23
C THR A 267 11.44 14.55 -0.98
N ILE A 268 12.36 14.23 -0.07
CA ILE A 268 12.04 13.74 1.26
C ILE A 268 12.15 14.92 2.22
N SER A 269 11.02 15.34 2.78
CA SER A 269 11.02 16.33 3.87
C SER A 269 11.66 15.72 5.11
N ALA A 270 12.23 16.56 5.98
CA ALA A 270 12.59 16.11 7.31
C ALA A 270 11.37 15.47 7.98
N ALA A 271 11.59 14.50 8.86
CA ALA A 271 10.55 14.12 9.80
C ALA A 271 10.00 15.39 10.44
N PRO A 272 8.69 15.48 10.67
CA PRO A 272 8.12 16.62 11.38
C PRO A 272 8.95 16.92 12.63
N ALA A 273 9.09 18.17 12.98
CA ALA A 273 10.13 18.73 13.83
C ALA A 273 10.21 18.19 15.27
N ASP A 274 10.30 16.88 15.45
CA ASP A 274 10.68 16.22 16.70
C ASP A 274 12.21 16.25 16.94
N SER A 275 12.96 16.88 16.05
CA SER A 275 14.43 16.97 16.14
C SER A 275 14.93 17.76 17.34
N THR A 276 14.06 18.48 18.05
CA THR A 276 14.37 19.15 19.31
C THR A 276 13.97 18.36 20.55
N ARG A 277 13.16 17.31 20.41
CA ARG A 277 12.70 16.46 21.50
C ARG A 277 13.65 15.28 21.67
N THR A 278 13.94 14.96 22.91
CA THR A 278 14.83 13.85 23.27
C THR A 278 14.20 13.07 24.42
N PRO A 279 14.42 11.74 24.51
CA PRO A 279 15.20 10.89 23.61
C PRO A 279 14.53 10.70 22.25
N ILE A 280 15.33 10.36 21.23
CA ILE A 280 14.84 9.97 19.91
C ILE A 280 15.02 8.46 19.70
N ASN A 281 14.14 7.89 18.87
CA ASN A 281 14.13 6.48 18.53
C ASN A 281 14.15 5.54 19.75
N PRO A 282 13.30 5.72 20.77
CA PRO A 282 13.23 4.76 21.85
C PRO A 282 12.74 3.40 21.32
N ALA A 283 13.43 2.33 21.76
CA ALA A 283 13.02 0.96 21.44
C ALA A 283 13.00 0.13 22.74
N TYR A 284 11.81 -0.35 23.06
CA TYR A 284 11.54 -1.10 24.28
C TYR A 284 11.50 -2.58 23.98
N THR A 285 12.21 -3.37 24.79
CA THR A 285 12.09 -4.83 24.82
C THR A 285 11.58 -5.24 26.18
N VAL A 286 10.45 -5.93 26.22
CA VAL A 286 9.73 -6.27 27.45
C VAL A 286 9.42 -7.76 27.47
N ASN A 287 9.76 -8.42 28.58
CA ASN A 287 9.47 -9.84 28.80
C ASN A 287 8.83 -9.99 30.19
N LEU A 288 7.53 -10.26 30.22
CA LEU A 288 6.77 -10.38 31.45
C LEU A 288 6.07 -11.72 31.55
N THR A 289 5.93 -12.21 32.78
CA THR A 289 5.16 -13.40 33.10
C THR A 289 4.10 -13.04 34.13
N SER A 290 2.84 -13.43 33.87
CA SER A 290 1.74 -13.21 34.79
C SER A 290 1.62 -14.28 35.85
N ASN A 291 0.93 -13.95 36.93
CA ASN A 291 0.34 -14.95 37.82
C ASN A 291 -0.92 -15.59 37.17
N THR A 292 -1.58 -16.50 37.88
CA THR A 292 -2.76 -17.22 37.37
C THR A 292 -3.99 -16.33 37.13
N ALA A 293 -4.09 -15.20 37.82
CA ALA A 293 -5.19 -14.26 37.69
C ALA A 293 -4.97 -13.21 36.61
N GLY A 294 -3.73 -13.02 36.16
CA GLY A 294 -3.36 -11.97 35.21
C GLY A 294 -3.24 -10.57 35.82
N ASP A 295 -3.37 -10.45 37.15
CA ASP A 295 -3.31 -9.19 37.89
C ASP A 295 -1.91 -8.81 38.40
N THR A 296 -0.96 -9.70 38.27
CA THR A 296 0.44 -9.46 38.65
C THR A 296 1.37 -9.94 37.57
N TRP A 297 2.23 -9.07 37.10
CA TRP A 297 3.21 -9.32 36.04
C TRP A 297 4.62 -9.04 36.56
N THR A 298 5.54 -9.93 36.25
CA THR A 298 6.94 -9.80 36.65
C THR A 298 7.87 -10.18 35.52
N GLY A 299 9.00 -9.49 35.41
CA GLY A 299 10.00 -9.81 34.41
C GLY A 299 11.00 -8.69 34.20
N HIS A 300 11.40 -8.47 32.96
CA HIS A 300 12.48 -7.54 32.62
C HIS A 300 12.03 -6.62 31.49
N GLN A 301 12.43 -5.35 31.58
CA GLN A 301 12.28 -4.36 30.51
C GLN A 301 13.63 -3.69 30.24
N SER A 302 13.91 -3.42 28.97
CA SER A 302 15.01 -2.55 28.58
C SER A 302 14.53 -1.53 27.55
N VAL A 303 15.17 -0.37 27.51
CA VAL A 303 14.94 0.65 26.48
C VAL A 303 16.28 1.15 25.96
N SER A 304 16.44 1.10 24.64
CA SER A 304 17.54 1.77 23.95
C SER A 304 17.03 3.08 23.35
N PHE A 305 17.84 4.12 23.37
CA PHE A 305 17.47 5.45 22.90
C PHE A 305 18.68 6.26 22.49
N THR A 306 18.47 7.34 21.73
CA THR A 306 19.51 8.25 21.27
C THR A 306 19.25 9.66 21.79
N ASN A 307 20.30 10.38 22.17
CA ASN A 307 20.20 11.80 22.50
C ASN A 307 20.03 12.64 21.22
N GLY A 308 18.86 13.21 21.00
CA GLY A 308 18.60 14.18 19.91
C GLY A 308 18.96 15.60 20.22
N SER A 309 19.16 15.94 21.53
CA SER A 309 19.44 17.31 22.02
C SER A 309 20.86 17.76 21.67
N ALA A 310 21.02 19.02 21.39
CA ALA A 310 22.35 19.63 21.19
C ALA A 310 23.23 19.62 22.46
N THR A 311 22.60 19.38 23.63
CA THR A 311 23.33 19.30 24.92
C THR A 311 23.48 17.84 25.34
N ALA A 312 24.62 17.53 25.99
CA ALA A 312 24.82 16.21 26.55
C ALA A 312 23.83 15.97 27.70
N LEU A 313 23.23 14.75 27.72
CA LEU A 313 22.29 14.35 28.77
C LEU A 313 23.02 13.65 29.91
N PRO A 314 23.09 14.25 31.11
CA PRO A 314 23.65 13.60 32.29
C PRO A 314 22.68 12.60 32.93
N GLU A 315 21.40 12.67 32.56
CA GLU A 315 20.33 11.89 33.16
C GLU A 315 19.15 11.74 32.18
N VAL A 316 18.33 10.74 32.41
CA VAL A 316 17.00 10.55 31.82
C VAL A 316 15.99 10.25 32.92
N TYR A 317 14.70 10.31 32.58
CA TYR A 317 13.63 9.98 33.51
C TYR A 317 12.76 8.85 32.93
N LEU A 318 12.41 7.89 33.77
CA LEU A 318 11.33 6.96 33.51
C LEU A 318 10.03 7.52 34.07
N ARG A 319 8.98 7.51 33.29
CA ARG A 319 7.61 7.79 33.73
C ARG A 319 6.95 6.47 34.10
N LEU A 320 6.38 6.41 35.29
CA LEU A 320 5.66 5.30 35.87
C LEU A 320 4.25 5.82 36.21
N TRP A 321 3.47 6.09 35.15
CA TRP A 321 2.25 6.88 35.24
C TRP A 321 1.27 6.34 36.28
N ASP A 322 1.03 5.04 36.30
CA ASP A 322 0.03 4.41 37.16
C ASP A 322 0.46 4.26 38.62
N ASN A 323 1.68 4.66 38.97
CA ASN A 323 2.08 4.76 40.39
C ASN A 323 1.28 5.82 41.16
N TYR A 324 0.49 6.67 40.46
CA TYR A 324 -0.43 7.57 41.16
C TYR A 324 -1.52 6.85 41.94
N HIS A 325 -1.87 5.58 41.59
CA HIS A 325 -2.79 4.73 42.35
C HIS A 325 -2.22 4.30 43.71
N GLY A 326 -0.95 4.51 43.96
CA GLY A 326 -0.29 4.14 45.20
C GLY A 326 0.14 5.35 46.02
N SER A 327 0.91 5.07 47.05
CA SER A 327 1.60 6.10 47.83
C SER A 327 3.05 5.66 48.07
N CYS A 328 4.00 6.56 47.85
CA CYS A 328 5.41 6.24 48.03
C CYS A 328 5.68 5.75 49.48
N PRO A 329 6.40 4.64 49.69
CA PRO A 329 7.05 3.81 48.64
C PRO A 329 6.23 2.63 48.11
N THR A 330 4.97 2.50 48.51
CA THR A 330 4.09 1.35 48.11
C THR A 330 3.32 1.72 46.84
N THR A 331 3.84 1.29 45.71
CA THR A 331 3.29 1.61 44.37
C THR A 331 2.99 0.36 43.58
N PRO A 332 2.00 0.41 42.64
CA PRO A 332 1.65 -0.72 41.77
C PRO A 332 2.81 -1.13 40.85
N ILE A 333 3.60 -0.18 40.37
CA ILE A 333 4.72 -0.44 39.46
C ILE A 333 6.04 -0.29 40.22
N THR A 334 6.82 -1.37 40.25
CA THR A 334 8.11 -1.42 40.95
C THR A 334 9.24 -1.69 39.96
N VAL A 335 10.24 -0.81 39.95
CA VAL A 335 11.46 -0.92 39.14
C VAL A 335 12.63 -1.22 40.08
N THR A 336 13.37 -2.30 39.79
CA THR A 336 14.55 -2.73 40.57
C THR A 336 15.68 -3.16 39.65
N ASN A 337 16.86 -3.40 40.21
CA ASN A 337 18.04 -3.90 39.48
C ASN A 337 18.36 -3.10 38.19
N VAL A 338 18.30 -1.76 38.29
CA VAL A 338 18.54 -0.87 37.16
C VAL A 338 19.99 -1.00 36.66
N THR A 339 20.13 -1.15 35.36
CA THR A 339 21.40 -1.16 34.63
C THR A 339 21.47 0.01 33.65
N GLY A 340 22.68 0.39 33.22
CA GLY A 340 22.86 1.52 32.30
C GLY A 340 22.85 2.90 32.98
N GLY A 341 22.52 2.96 34.27
CA GLY A 341 22.55 4.18 35.08
C GLY A 341 22.26 3.95 36.55
N THR A 342 22.25 5.03 37.35
CA THR A 342 21.96 4.97 38.78
C THR A 342 20.57 5.56 39.04
N PRO A 343 19.62 4.80 39.58
CA PRO A 343 18.27 5.29 39.85
C PRO A 343 18.24 6.16 41.12
N SER A 344 17.35 7.15 41.12
CA SER A 344 16.99 7.91 42.33
C SER A 344 15.71 7.33 42.96
N ALA A 345 15.34 7.89 44.12
CA ALA A 345 13.97 7.72 44.64
C ALA A 345 12.93 8.29 43.68
N LEU A 346 11.71 7.75 43.77
CA LEU A 346 10.55 8.26 43.02
C LEU A 346 10.25 9.74 43.37
N SER A 347 9.79 10.48 42.37
CA SER A 347 9.38 11.87 42.44
C SER A 347 8.06 12.09 41.72
N VAL A 348 7.52 13.31 41.75
CA VAL A 348 6.27 13.70 41.07
C VAL A 348 5.12 12.73 41.45
N ASN A 349 4.79 12.71 42.72
CA ASN A 349 3.78 11.80 43.30
C ASN A 349 4.01 10.31 42.92
N CYS A 350 5.29 9.86 42.95
CA CYS A 350 5.75 8.53 42.60
C CYS A 350 5.77 8.17 41.10
N THR A 351 5.37 9.08 40.21
CA THR A 351 5.23 8.79 38.77
C THR A 351 6.48 9.05 37.95
N ALA A 352 7.60 9.47 38.57
CA ALA A 352 8.86 9.68 37.86
C ALA A 352 10.05 9.13 38.63
N MET A 353 10.98 8.49 37.91
CA MET A 353 12.25 8.00 38.42
C MET A 353 13.40 8.57 37.59
N LYS A 354 14.30 9.33 38.23
CA LYS A 354 15.51 9.80 37.56
C LYS A 354 16.54 8.67 37.46
N ILE A 355 17.17 8.53 36.30
CA ILE A 355 18.30 7.65 36.06
C ILE A 355 19.51 8.51 35.68
N THR A 356 20.49 8.62 36.56
CA THR A 356 21.75 9.31 36.27
C THR A 356 22.63 8.41 35.40
N LEU A 357 23.04 8.91 34.25
CA LEU A 357 23.90 8.17 33.33
C LEU A 357 25.36 8.12 33.82
N PRO A 358 26.09 7.03 33.58
CA PRO A 358 27.49 6.90 34.01
C PRO A 358 28.40 7.97 33.39
N THR A 359 28.08 8.40 32.18
CA THR A 359 28.73 9.47 31.44
C THR A 359 27.65 10.27 30.73
N PRO A 360 27.71 11.62 30.73
CA PRO A 360 26.75 12.42 29.97
C PRO A 360 26.72 12.00 28.50
N LEU A 361 25.53 11.65 28.01
CA LEU A 361 25.29 11.14 26.65
C LEU A 361 25.34 12.30 25.66
N ALA A 362 26.38 12.38 24.82
CA ALA A 362 26.49 13.44 23.82
C ALA A 362 25.41 13.31 22.72
N GLN A 363 25.18 14.41 22.00
CA GLN A 363 24.25 14.42 20.87
C GLN A 363 24.56 13.29 19.86
N GLY A 364 23.53 12.58 19.40
CA GLY A 364 23.65 11.46 18.45
C GLY A 364 24.19 10.17 19.06
N GLN A 365 24.57 10.15 20.34
CA GLN A 365 24.97 8.92 21.02
C GLN A 365 23.76 8.20 21.60
N SER A 366 23.87 6.88 21.67
CA SER A 366 22.81 5.99 22.18
C SER A 366 23.20 5.38 23.52
N ALA A 367 22.20 5.09 24.34
CA ALA A 367 22.34 4.39 25.60
C ALA A 367 21.20 3.36 25.73
N THR A 368 21.40 2.39 26.65
CA THR A 368 20.38 1.42 27.02
C THR A 368 20.23 1.41 28.53
N ILE A 369 19.00 1.50 29.01
CA ILE A 369 18.60 1.32 30.40
C ILE A 369 17.85 -0.02 30.49
N GLY A 370 18.21 -0.88 31.41
CA GLY A 370 17.50 -2.13 31.69
C GLY A 370 17.11 -2.21 33.17
N PHE A 371 16.03 -2.91 33.48
CA PHE A 371 15.56 -3.09 34.86
C PHE A 371 14.61 -4.27 34.98
N ASP A 372 14.52 -4.80 36.20
CA ASP A 372 13.45 -5.74 36.53
C ASP A 372 12.17 -4.99 36.89
N LEU A 373 11.06 -5.48 36.39
CA LEU A 373 9.74 -4.84 36.47
C LEU A 373 8.77 -5.76 37.20
N LYS A 374 8.03 -5.20 38.15
CA LYS A 374 6.84 -5.82 38.74
C LYS A 374 5.67 -4.85 38.65
N ILE A 375 4.55 -5.35 38.13
CA ILE A 375 3.28 -4.63 38.01
C ILE A 375 2.24 -5.40 38.82
N VAL A 376 1.49 -4.71 39.65
CA VAL A 376 0.34 -5.24 40.43
C VAL A 376 -0.86 -4.39 40.05
N VAL A 377 -1.81 -4.99 39.32
CA VAL A 377 -3.01 -4.29 38.83
C VAL A 377 -3.97 -4.08 39.99
N PRO A 378 -4.37 -2.84 40.31
CA PRO A 378 -5.28 -2.56 41.41
C PRO A 378 -6.71 -3.01 41.08
N SER A 379 -7.54 -3.18 42.12
CA SER A 379 -8.96 -3.47 41.93
C SER A 379 -9.74 -2.22 41.49
N GLY A 380 -10.57 -2.37 40.46
CA GLY A 380 -11.45 -1.34 39.90
C GLY A 380 -11.51 -1.49 38.38
N ALA A 381 -12.65 -1.16 37.79
CA ALA A 381 -12.83 -1.10 36.35
C ALA A 381 -12.26 0.23 35.82
N ASP A 382 -10.95 0.25 35.62
CA ASP A 382 -10.19 1.44 35.18
C ASP A 382 -9.24 1.08 34.05
N ARG A 383 -8.64 2.09 33.40
CA ARG A 383 -7.61 1.92 32.37
C ARG A 383 -6.37 1.17 32.87
N PHE A 384 -6.10 1.27 34.17
CA PHE A 384 -5.15 0.43 34.90
C PHE A 384 -5.86 -0.13 36.13
N GLY A 385 -6.53 -1.26 35.95
CA GLY A 385 -7.32 -1.87 37.01
C GLY A 385 -7.88 -3.23 36.60
N HIS A 386 -8.46 -3.95 37.56
CA HIS A 386 -9.16 -5.20 37.25
C HIS A 386 -10.60 -5.19 37.71
N ASP A 387 -11.51 -5.58 36.81
CA ASP A 387 -12.91 -5.90 37.12
C ASP A 387 -13.09 -7.41 37.17
N GLY A 388 -13.14 -7.96 38.38
CA GLY A 388 -13.18 -9.39 38.60
C GLY A 388 -11.97 -10.09 37.95
N ALA A 389 -12.20 -10.88 36.89
CA ALA A 389 -11.16 -11.61 36.18
C ALA A 389 -10.60 -10.86 34.94
N TYR A 390 -11.05 -9.66 34.68
CA TYR A 390 -10.65 -8.86 33.53
C TYR A 390 -9.68 -7.78 33.95
N ASN A 391 -8.44 -7.86 33.49
CA ASN A 391 -7.37 -6.94 33.82
C ASN A 391 -7.11 -6.01 32.64
N MET A 392 -7.09 -4.70 32.88
CA MET A 392 -6.73 -3.63 31.95
C MET A 392 -5.39 -3.06 32.40
N ILE A 393 -4.43 -2.99 31.51
CA ILE A 393 -3.03 -2.70 31.87
C ILE A 393 -2.51 -1.63 30.89
N GLY A 394 -3.10 -0.44 30.99
CA GLY A 394 -2.70 0.74 30.25
C GLY A 394 -1.62 1.53 31.00
N ASN A 395 -0.75 2.25 30.30
CA ASN A 395 0.33 3.10 30.81
C ASN A 395 1.21 2.48 31.92
N ALA A 396 1.19 1.15 32.03
CA ALA A 396 1.88 0.41 33.11
C ALA A 396 3.38 0.16 32.82
N LEU A 397 3.82 0.21 31.58
CA LEU A 397 5.23 0.11 31.24
C LEU A 397 5.94 1.43 31.53
N PRO A 398 7.07 1.41 32.29
CA PRO A 398 7.91 2.57 32.44
C PRO A 398 8.45 3.07 31.09
N VAL A 399 8.13 4.32 30.72
CA VAL A 399 8.57 4.94 29.47
C VAL A 399 9.47 6.15 29.74
N LEU A 400 10.33 6.49 28.76
CA LEU A 400 11.22 7.65 28.88
C LEU A 400 10.42 8.95 28.80
N ALA A 401 10.65 9.85 29.73
CA ALA A 401 10.11 11.21 29.68
C ALA A 401 10.67 11.97 28.47
N VAL A 402 9.89 12.90 27.96
CA VAL A 402 10.32 13.81 26.90
C VAL A 402 11.06 15.01 27.50
N ARG A 403 12.15 15.43 26.85
CA ARG A 403 12.87 16.67 27.10
C ARG A 403 12.91 17.49 25.83
N ASP A 404 12.61 18.76 25.92
CA ASP A 404 12.72 19.74 24.84
C ASP A 404 13.38 21.04 25.32
N GLY A 405 13.12 22.17 24.65
CA GLY A 405 13.64 23.48 25.02
C GLY A 405 13.17 23.98 26.39
N ALA A 406 12.07 23.50 26.92
CA ALA A 406 11.54 23.82 28.25
C ALA A 406 12.16 22.94 29.36
N GLY A 407 12.84 21.88 29.03
CA GLY A 407 13.40 20.91 29.96
C GLY A 407 12.72 19.54 29.90
N TRP A 408 12.81 18.77 30.99
CA TRP A 408 12.12 17.49 31.13
C TRP A 408 10.66 17.74 31.46
N HIS A 409 9.74 17.13 30.67
CA HIS A 409 8.31 17.12 30.93
C HIS A 409 7.99 16.05 31.98
N LEU A 410 7.77 16.51 33.20
CA LEU A 410 7.49 15.66 34.34
C LEU A 410 6.19 16.10 35.03
N ASP A 411 5.19 16.47 34.23
CA ASP A 411 3.90 16.90 34.70
C ASP A 411 3.22 15.81 35.53
N PRO A 412 2.40 16.15 36.55
CA PRO A 412 1.75 15.16 37.37
C PRO A 412 0.67 14.41 36.59
N TYR A 413 0.30 13.22 37.06
CA TYR A 413 -0.88 12.53 36.58
C TYR A 413 -2.15 13.31 36.92
N THR A 414 -3.11 13.37 35.99
CA THR A 414 -4.46 13.93 36.20
C THR A 414 -5.51 12.83 36.14
N ASN A 415 -6.59 12.98 36.96
CA ASN A 415 -7.78 12.13 36.89
C ASN A 415 -8.90 12.73 36.02
N ASN A 416 -8.67 13.92 35.45
CA ASN A 416 -9.70 14.67 34.75
C ASN A 416 -9.56 14.60 33.23
N GLY A 417 -8.52 13.96 32.76
CA GLY A 417 -8.15 13.73 31.35
C GLY A 417 -6.84 12.99 31.28
N GLU A 418 -6.09 13.22 30.23
CA GLU A 418 -4.80 12.56 29.96
C GLU A 418 -3.62 13.45 30.40
N SER A 419 -2.53 12.79 30.76
CA SER A 419 -1.28 13.45 31.16
C SER A 419 -0.08 12.97 30.36
N PHE A 420 -0.35 12.14 29.34
CA PHE A 420 0.68 11.38 28.68
C PHE A 420 1.39 12.24 27.65
N TYR A 421 2.71 12.24 27.73
CA TYR A 421 3.55 12.88 26.74
C TYR A 421 4.73 11.99 26.45
N THR A 422 4.71 11.36 25.26
CA THR A 422 5.71 10.41 24.81
C THR A 422 6.09 10.69 23.36
N VAL A 423 7.31 10.33 22.99
CA VAL A 423 7.72 10.29 21.58
C VAL A 423 7.40 8.91 21.00
N ILE A 424 7.25 8.86 19.69
CA ILE A 424 7.06 7.59 18.96
C ILE A 424 8.21 6.63 19.25
N SER A 425 7.86 5.39 19.57
CA SER A 425 8.75 4.33 20.04
C SER A 425 8.41 3.00 19.37
N ASP A 426 9.37 2.11 19.39
CA ASP A 426 9.15 0.72 18.98
C ASP A 426 9.03 -0.16 20.23
N PHE A 427 8.04 -1.06 20.28
CA PHE A 427 7.86 -2.02 21.37
C PHE A 427 7.92 -3.46 20.85
N ASP A 428 8.74 -4.27 21.49
CA ASP A 428 8.84 -5.71 21.31
C ASP A 428 8.51 -6.37 22.66
N VAL A 429 7.28 -6.89 22.80
CA VAL A 429 6.71 -7.30 24.07
C VAL A 429 6.35 -8.77 24.05
N THR A 430 6.90 -9.52 25.00
CA THR A 430 6.57 -10.92 25.24
C THR A 430 5.83 -11.06 26.56
N LEU A 431 4.61 -11.57 26.50
CA LEU A 431 3.72 -11.81 27.63
C LEU A 431 3.50 -13.32 27.80
N VAL A 432 3.94 -13.87 28.93
CA VAL A 432 3.73 -15.30 29.27
C VAL A 432 2.61 -15.39 30.28
N HIS A 433 1.55 -16.13 29.98
CA HIS A 433 0.35 -16.17 30.80
C HIS A 433 -0.35 -17.54 30.75
N PRO A 434 -1.28 -17.85 31.68
CA PRO A 434 -2.12 -19.02 31.58
C PRO A 434 -2.97 -19.05 30.31
N THR A 435 -3.10 -20.22 29.70
CA THR A 435 -3.89 -20.42 28.46
C THR A 435 -5.39 -20.05 28.63
N ALA A 436 -5.88 -19.99 29.88
CA ALA A 436 -7.25 -19.55 30.18
C ALA A 436 -7.49 -18.05 29.99
N LEU A 437 -6.42 -17.25 29.87
CA LEU A 437 -6.50 -15.81 29.62
C LEU A 437 -6.24 -15.52 28.15
N LEU A 438 -6.97 -14.57 27.60
CA LEU A 438 -6.61 -13.91 26.35
C LEU A 438 -5.91 -12.59 26.68
N THR A 439 -4.91 -12.23 25.88
CA THR A 439 -4.14 -11.00 26.07
C THR A 439 -4.17 -10.12 24.83
N PRO A 440 -5.29 -9.40 24.58
CA PRO A 440 -5.29 -8.33 23.58
C PRO A 440 -4.21 -7.30 23.90
N ALA A 441 -3.54 -6.75 22.89
CA ALA A 441 -2.42 -5.84 23.12
C ALA A 441 -2.19 -4.88 21.96
N THR A 442 -1.57 -3.75 22.26
CA THR A 442 -1.01 -2.82 21.25
C THR A 442 -0.11 -3.56 20.27
N GLY A 443 -0.27 -3.30 18.96
CA GLY A 443 0.58 -3.86 17.90
C GLY A 443 0.01 -5.12 17.26
N THR A 444 0.86 -5.87 16.58
CA THR A 444 0.47 -7.15 15.97
C THR A 444 0.92 -8.30 16.83
N SER A 445 -0.02 -9.10 17.27
CA SER A 445 0.22 -10.20 18.20
C SER A 445 0.26 -11.56 17.52
N THR A 446 1.19 -12.41 17.98
CA THR A 446 1.26 -13.83 17.66
C THR A 446 1.29 -14.64 18.94
N GLU A 447 0.61 -15.79 18.97
CA GLU A 447 0.48 -16.63 20.15
C GLU A 447 1.08 -18.01 19.92
N THR A 448 1.76 -18.51 20.95
CA THR A 448 2.28 -19.90 20.99
C THR A 448 1.90 -20.53 22.31
N THR A 449 1.18 -21.66 22.26
CA THR A 449 0.73 -22.37 23.46
C THR A 449 1.54 -23.63 23.71
N SER A 450 1.98 -23.85 24.95
CA SER A 450 2.63 -25.03 25.42
C SER A 450 2.05 -25.49 26.76
N GLY A 451 1.31 -26.58 26.76
CA GLY A 451 0.61 -27.08 27.95
C GLY A 451 -0.46 -26.08 28.43
N THR A 452 -0.31 -25.63 29.68
CA THR A 452 -1.24 -24.64 30.29
C THR A 452 -0.78 -23.19 30.18
N THR A 453 0.27 -22.95 29.42
CA THR A 453 0.89 -21.61 29.25
C THR A 453 0.81 -21.17 27.80
N THR A 454 0.43 -19.94 27.59
CA THR A 454 0.49 -19.24 26.30
C THR A 454 1.54 -18.14 26.39
N THR A 455 2.27 -17.96 25.33
CA THR A 455 3.16 -16.80 25.11
C THR A 455 2.56 -15.96 24.00
N THR A 456 2.18 -14.75 24.33
CA THR A 456 1.79 -13.72 23.37
C THR A 456 3.01 -12.85 23.08
N HIS A 457 3.43 -12.76 21.81
CA HIS A 457 4.47 -11.87 21.34
C HIS A 457 3.83 -10.78 20.50
N ALA A 458 3.88 -9.55 21.00
CA ALA A 458 3.32 -8.36 20.36
C ALA A 458 4.44 -7.45 19.88
N VAL A 459 4.40 -7.09 18.59
CA VAL A 459 5.34 -6.15 17.96
C VAL A 459 4.59 -4.90 17.55
N ALA A 460 4.96 -3.78 18.14
CA ALA A 460 4.30 -2.50 17.93
C ALA A 460 5.33 -1.43 17.51
N PRO A 461 5.64 -1.33 16.21
CA PRO A 461 6.53 -0.28 15.71
C PRO A 461 5.81 1.04 15.61
N LYS A 462 6.50 2.13 15.96
CA LYS A 462 6.03 3.50 15.78
C LYS A 462 4.72 3.82 16.52
N VAL A 463 4.65 3.42 17.79
CA VAL A 463 3.53 3.74 18.69
C VAL A 463 4.00 4.67 19.83
N ARG A 464 3.05 5.37 20.48
CA ARG A 464 3.36 6.25 21.62
C ARG A 464 3.38 5.50 22.92
N ASP A 465 2.48 4.56 23.08
CA ASP A 465 2.27 3.76 24.28
C ASP A 465 2.07 2.31 23.93
N PHE A 466 2.17 1.47 24.95
CA PHE A 466 1.83 0.06 24.86
C PHE A 466 0.92 -0.32 26.02
N ALA A 467 -0.25 -0.83 25.67
CA ALA A 467 -1.24 -1.34 26.61
C ALA A 467 -1.62 -2.78 26.26
N TRP A 468 -2.11 -3.51 27.27
CA TRP A 468 -2.66 -4.83 27.06
C TRP A 468 -3.76 -5.15 28.08
N GLY A 469 -4.58 -6.15 27.75
CA GLY A 469 -5.53 -6.74 28.69
C GLY A 469 -5.13 -8.16 29.04
N ALA A 470 -5.71 -8.71 30.12
CA ALA A 470 -5.60 -10.12 30.46
C ALA A 470 -6.89 -10.61 31.11
N GLY A 471 -7.58 -11.56 30.48
CA GLY A 471 -8.84 -12.05 31.02
C GLY A 471 -9.49 -13.16 30.21
N PRO A 472 -10.55 -13.79 30.71
CA PRO A 472 -11.30 -14.80 29.99
C PRO A 472 -12.31 -14.16 29.01
N PHE A 473 -11.82 -13.27 28.15
CA PHE A 473 -12.62 -12.56 27.17
C PHE A 473 -13.25 -13.48 26.13
N ALA A 474 -14.41 -13.08 25.60
CA ALA A 474 -14.92 -13.63 24.35
C ALA A 474 -14.36 -12.81 23.18
N LYS A 475 -13.70 -13.47 22.22
CA LYS A 475 -13.08 -12.81 21.07
C LYS A 475 -13.87 -13.05 19.79
N ILE A 476 -14.12 -11.98 19.04
CA ILE A 476 -14.59 -12.03 17.65
C ILE A 476 -13.70 -11.12 16.78
N SER A 477 -13.63 -11.38 15.49
CA SER A 477 -12.71 -10.66 14.60
C SER A 477 -13.29 -10.44 13.21
N THR A 478 -12.84 -9.38 12.56
CA THR A 478 -13.09 -9.12 11.14
C THR A 478 -11.86 -8.44 10.51
N THR A 479 -11.95 -8.18 9.21
CA THR A 479 -10.97 -7.35 8.50
C THR A 479 -11.71 -6.15 7.91
N SER A 480 -11.19 -4.94 8.10
CA SER A 480 -11.74 -3.73 7.53
C SER A 480 -11.57 -3.70 6.01
N GLY A 481 -12.26 -2.80 5.33
CA GLY A 481 -12.12 -2.59 3.88
C GLY A 481 -10.70 -2.14 3.47
N LYS A 482 -9.94 -1.58 4.40
CA LYS A 482 -8.52 -1.20 4.23
C LYS A 482 -7.53 -2.32 4.57
N GLY A 483 -8.01 -3.50 4.96
CA GLY A 483 -7.18 -4.66 5.25
C GLY A 483 -6.65 -4.72 6.69
N VAL A 484 -7.14 -3.87 7.58
CA VAL A 484 -6.78 -3.86 9.00
C VAL A 484 -7.55 -4.97 9.73
N ARG A 485 -6.86 -5.80 10.50
CA ARG A 485 -7.51 -6.78 11.36
C ARG A 485 -8.11 -6.07 12.57
N VAL A 486 -9.41 -6.24 12.77
CA VAL A 486 -10.14 -5.68 13.91
C VAL A 486 -10.59 -6.83 14.79
N ASN A 487 -10.17 -6.83 16.05
CA ASN A 487 -10.62 -7.79 17.06
C ASN A 487 -11.43 -7.08 18.12
N VAL A 488 -12.50 -7.72 18.58
CA VAL A 488 -13.28 -7.28 19.76
C VAL A 488 -13.19 -8.36 20.81
N TYR A 489 -12.76 -7.95 21.98
CA TYR A 489 -12.64 -8.77 23.18
C TYR A 489 -13.68 -8.27 24.19
N SER A 490 -14.63 -9.10 24.55
CA SER A 490 -15.75 -8.72 25.42
C SER A 490 -15.63 -9.35 26.79
N ALA A 491 -15.77 -8.54 27.84
CA ALA A 491 -15.98 -9.02 29.20
C ALA A 491 -17.34 -9.72 29.35
N SER A 492 -17.54 -10.43 30.46
CA SER A 492 -18.80 -11.10 30.74
C SER A 492 -19.97 -10.12 30.83
N GLY A 493 -21.16 -10.55 30.38
CA GLY A 493 -22.37 -9.72 30.37
C GLY A 493 -22.58 -8.93 29.07
N ILE A 494 -21.60 -8.83 28.20
CA ILE A 494 -21.76 -8.23 26.87
C ILE A 494 -22.34 -9.26 25.91
N SER A 495 -23.47 -8.90 25.26
CA SER A 495 -24.13 -9.82 24.32
C SER A 495 -23.32 -9.97 23.03
N THR A 496 -23.40 -11.14 22.39
CA THR A 496 -22.80 -11.37 21.06
C THR A 496 -23.31 -10.38 20.02
N SER A 497 -24.58 -9.94 20.13
CA SER A 497 -25.14 -8.92 19.23
C SER A 497 -24.46 -7.58 19.40
N SER A 498 -24.23 -7.15 20.65
CA SER A 498 -23.52 -5.90 20.97
C SER A 498 -22.06 -5.98 20.50
N ALA A 499 -21.38 -7.09 20.77
CA ALA A 499 -20.00 -7.28 20.31
C ALA A 499 -19.89 -7.22 18.79
N ASN A 500 -20.79 -7.87 18.02
CA ASN A 500 -20.83 -7.79 16.57
C ASN A 500 -21.12 -6.38 16.04
N GLN A 501 -22.00 -5.65 16.74
CA GLN A 501 -22.26 -4.24 16.39
C GLN A 501 -20.99 -3.40 16.55
N MET A 502 -20.29 -3.53 17.67
CA MET A 502 -19.03 -2.80 17.92
C MET A 502 -17.94 -3.23 16.95
N LEU A 503 -17.83 -4.52 16.62
CA LEU A 503 -16.89 -5.01 15.62
C LEU A 503 -17.09 -4.37 14.23
N SER A 504 -18.35 -4.32 13.79
CA SER A 504 -18.69 -3.68 12.50
C SER A 504 -18.44 -2.17 12.54
N LEU A 505 -18.77 -1.51 13.65
CA LEU A 505 -18.55 -0.10 13.85
C LEU A 505 -17.04 0.25 13.87
N ALA A 506 -16.23 -0.58 14.53
CA ALA A 506 -14.79 -0.39 14.58
C ALA A 506 -14.16 -0.51 13.20
N ALA A 507 -14.52 -1.55 12.44
CA ALA A 507 -14.02 -1.73 11.09
C ALA A 507 -14.39 -0.58 10.15
N ASP A 508 -15.64 -0.11 10.21
CA ASP A 508 -16.11 1.04 9.43
C ASP A 508 -15.40 2.34 9.85
N SER A 509 -15.21 2.57 11.16
CA SER A 509 -14.51 3.77 11.66
C SER A 509 -13.08 3.84 11.17
N ILE A 510 -12.32 2.74 11.20
CA ILE A 510 -10.96 2.67 10.67
C ILE A 510 -10.94 3.01 9.17
N ASP A 511 -11.87 2.47 8.39
CA ASP A 511 -11.95 2.74 6.95
C ASP A 511 -12.29 4.20 6.64
N VAL A 512 -13.24 4.77 7.37
CA VAL A 512 -13.69 6.16 7.18
C VAL A 512 -12.61 7.16 7.58
N HIS A 513 -11.95 6.97 8.74
CA HIS A 513 -10.88 7.85 9.19
C HIS A 513 -9.63 7.71 8.32
N SER A 514 -9.30 6.50 7.86
CA SER A 514 -8.25 6.28 6.83
C SER A 514 -8.49 7.11 5.58
N GLY A 515 -9.72 7.16 5.10
CA GLY A 515 -10.07 7.97 3.92
C GLY A 515 -9.90 9.47 4.13
N ARG A 516 -10.12 9.95 5.36
CA ARG A 516 -10.07 11.37 5.72
C ARG A 516 -8.67 11.86 6.03
N PHE A 517 -7.90 11.12 6.84
CA PHE A 517 -6.68 11.61 7.46
C PHE A 517 -5.42 10.93 6.92
N GLY A 518 -5.54 9.81 6.24
CA GLY A 518 -4.46 8.96 5.74
C GLY A 518 -4.65 7.51 6.20
N ASP A 519 -4.17 6.55 5.42
CA ASP A 519 -4.38 5.13 5.71
C ASP A 519 -3.81 4.76 7.09
N TYR A 520 -4.60 4.03 7.88
CA TYR A 520 -4.17 3.52 9.18
C TYR A 520 -2.90 2.67 9.02
N PRO A 521 -1.81 2.99 9.72
CA PRO A 521 -0.51 2.40 9.40
C PRO A 521 -0.27 1.04 10.03
N TYR A 522 -1.10 0.62 10.98
CA TYR A 522 -0.93 -0.64 11.69
C TYR A 522 -1.81 -1.74 11.11
N GLY A 523 -1.35 -2.98 11.21
CA GLY A 523 -2.06 -4.14 10.65
C GLY A 523 -3.22 -4.66 11.50
N GLU A 524 -3.35 -4.18 12.74
CA GLU A 524 -4.30 -4.68 13.74
C GLU A 524 -4.78 -3.59 14.68
N VAL A 525 -6.01 -3.71 15.16
CA VAL A 525 -6.55 -2.95 16.29
C VAL A 525 -7.40 -3.90 17.15
N ASP A 526 -7.13 -3.88 18.45
CA ASP A 526 -7.86 -4.63 19.48
C ASP A 526 -8.79 -3.68 20.23
N VAL A 527 -10.07 -4.02 20.33
CA VAL A 527 -11.07 -3.30 21.11
C VAL A 527 -11.50 -4.19 22.28
N VAL A 528 -11.29 -3.72 23.49
CA VAL A 528 -11.71 -4.39 24.72
C VAL A 528 -12.98 -3.71 25.24
N LEU A 529 -14.05 -4.48 25.39
CA LEU A 529 -15.33 -4.00 25.87
C LEU A 529 -15.59 -4.44 27.30
N ASP A 530 -15.84 -3.45 28.17
CA ASP A 530 -16.34 -3.69 29.53
C ASP A 530 -17.29 -2.55 29.94
N ASN A 531 -18.55 -2.89 30.21
CA ASN A 531 -19.58 -1.91 30.57
C ASN A 531 -19.46 -1.39 32.02
N ASN A 532 -18.50 -1.84 32.78
CA ASN A 532 -18.26 -1.40 34.16
C ASN A 532 -17.22 -0.27 34.24
N PHE A 533 -16.59 0.13 33.15
CA PHE A 533 -15.74 1.33 33.13
C PHE A 533 -16.50 2.55 33.62
N TRP A 534 -15.83 3.39 34.43
CA TRP A 534 -16.38 4.66 34.90
C TRP A 534 -16.24 5.79 33.88
N PHE A 535 -15.47 5.57 32.79
CA PHE A 535 -15.21 6.48 31.67
C PHE A 535 -15.83 5.94 30.36
N GLY A 536 -15.80 6.73 29.28
CA GLY A 536 -16.36 6.36 27.97
C GLY A 536 -15.53 5.37 27.21
N GLY A 537 -14.25 5.66 27.06
CA GLY A 537 -13.26 4.83 26.38
C GLY A 537 -11.84 5.25 26.73
N MET A 538 -10.85 4.55 26.14
CA MET A 538 -9.43 4.85 26.23
C MET A 538 -8.72 4.36 24.96
N GLU A 539 -7.89 5.22 24.38
CA GLU A 539 -7.50 5.25 22.99
C GLU A 539 -6.07 4.73 22.68
N TYR A 540 -5.49 3.87 23.48
CA TYR A 540 -4.11 3.40 23.24
C TYR A 540 -3.87 2.99 21.78
N PRO A 541 -2.68 3.24 21.21
CA PRO A 541 -2.41 2.91 19.81
C PRO A 541 -2.60 1.42 19.52
N GLY A 542 -3.54 1.11 18.63
CA GLY A 542 -3.86 -0.27 18.29
C GLY A 542 -4.59 -1.06 19.38
N PHE A 543 -4.92 -0.45 20.51
CA PHE A 543 -5.60 -1.07 21.64
C PHE A 543 -6.57 -0.09 22.29
N VAL A 544 -7.85 -0.32 22.13
CA VAL A 544 -8.91 0.56 22.61
C VAL A 544 -9.70 -0.13 23.73
N MET A 545 -9.96 0.56 24.81
CA MET A 545 -10.92 0.14 25.84
C MET A 545 -12.20 0.95 25.67
N ASP A 546 -13.39 0.34 25.75
CA ASP A 546 -14.64 1.05 25.52
C ASP A 546 -15.81 0.40 26.28
N LEU A 547 -16.81 1.20 26.52
CA LEU A 547 -18.16 0.71 26.81
C LEU A 547 -18.79 0.19 25.50
N VAL A 548 -19.91 -0.52 25.58
CA VAL A 548 -20.75 -0.76 24.40
C VAL A 548 -21.46 0.54 24.01
N SER A 549 -20.77 1.37 23.24
CA SER A 549 -21.23 2.71 22.86
C SER A 549 -20.98 3.01 21.38
N THR A 550 -22.05 3.35 20.65
CA THR A 550 -21.95 3.76 19.24
C THR A 550 -21.44 5.20 19.05
N THR A 551 -21.17 5.89 20.14
CA THR A 551 -20.64 7.26 20.13
C THR A 551 -19.20 7.28 20.63
N ALA A 552 -18.88 6.58 21.73
CA ALA A 552 -17.55 6.53 22.28
C ALA A 552 -16.60 5.78 21.33
N LEU A 553 -16.92 4.58 20.87
CA LEU A 553 -16.01 3.79 20.04
C LEU A 553 -15.50 4.53 18.76
N PRO A 554 -16.32 5.24 17.97
CA PRO A 554 -15.77 6.06 16.88
C PRO A 554 -14.86 7.20 17.33
N HIS A 555 -15.06 7.72 18.56
CA HIS A 555 -14.21 8.71 19.19
C HIS A 555 -12.84 8.10 19.52
N GLU A 556 -12.83 7.00 20.26
CA GLU A 556 -11.59 6.31 20.62
C GLU A 556 -10.78 5.85 19.38
N LEU A 557 -11.48 5.47 18.32
CA LEU A 557 -10.83 5.09 17.06
C LEU A 557 -10.33 6.29 16.25
N ALA A 558 -10.88 7.49 16.44
CA ALA A 558 -10.35 8.70 15.82
C ALA A 558 -9.04 9.16 16.49
N HIS A 559 -8.85 8.88 17.77
CA HIS A 559 -7.60 9.07 18.49
C HIS A 559 -6.43 8.25 17.90
N GLN A 560 -6.68 7.22 17.12
CA GLN A 560 -5.63 6.52 16.41
C GLN A 560 -4.87 7.45 15.45
N TRP A 561 -5.49 8.55 14.99
CA TRP A 561 -4.86 9.61 14.21
C TRP A 561 -4.43 10.80 15.07
N PHE A 562 -5.31 11.32 15.93
CA PHE A 562 -5.05 12.47 16.81
C PHE A 562 -4.79 11.93 18.23
N TYR A 563 -3.58 11.81 18.64
CA TYR A 563 -2.88 11.14 19.71
C TYR A 563 -1.96 10.04 19.16
N GLY A 564 -2.48 8.90 18.68
CA GLY A 564 -1.67 7.74 18.30
C GLY A 564 -0.60 8.06 17.25
N ILE A 565 -0.98 8.72 16.15
CA ILE A 565 -0.10 9.06 15.03
C ILE A 565 0.40 10.50 15.13
N VAL A 566 -0.51 11.46 15.27
CA VAL A 566 -0.19 12.87 15.51
C VAL A 566 -0.32 13.12 17.00
N GLY A 567 0.78 13.08 17.72
CA GLY A 567 0.77 13.29 19.15
C GLY A 567 0.86 14.76 19.53
N ASP A 568 0.65 15.00 20.78
CA ASP A 568 0.78 16.29 21.44
C ASP A 568 1.29 16.12 22.87
N ASP A 569 1.40 17.21 23.57
CA ASP A 569 1.63 17.25 25.01
C ASP A 569 0.26 17.37 25.68
N GLU A 570 -0.37 16.22 25.97
CA GLU A 570 -1.75 16.16 26.45
C GLU A 570 -1.98 16.96 27.73
N TYR A 571 -0.99 16.98 28.63
CA TYR A 571 -1.11 17.77 29.84
C TYR A 571 -1.16 19.28 29.57
N ASN A 572 -0.35 19.75 28.62
CA ASN A 572 -0.22 21.18 28.33
C ASN A 572 -1.10 21.65 27.15
N SER A 573 -1.59 20.72 26.31
CA SER A 573 -2.38 21.05 25.12
C SER A 573 -3.53 20.05 24.85
N PRO A 574 -4.35 19.70 25.85
CA PRO A 574 -5.35 18.62 25.72
C PRO A 574 -6.37 18.84 24.59
N TRP A 575 -6.52 20.04 24.09
CA TRP A 575 -7.45 20.34 23.00
C TRP A 575 -6.99 19.82 21.64
N LEU A 576 -5.67 19.59 21.44
CA LEU A 576 -5.12 19.06 20.19
C LEU A 576 -5.49 17.58 19.98
N ASP A 577 -5.71 16.91 21.05
CA ASP A 577 -6.18 15.54 21.10
C ASP A 577 -7.72 15.49 21.06
N GLU A 578 -8.38 15.88 22.12
CA GLU A 578 -9.80 15.70 22.37
C GLU A 578 -10.74 16.51 21.44
N SER A 579 -10.36 17.74 21.15
CA SER A 579 -11.20 18.58 20.27
C SER A 579 -11.18 18.08 18.83
N PHE A 580 -10.03 17.59 18.36
CA PHE A 580 -9.87 17.06 17.02
C PHE A 580 -10.59 15.72 16.87
N THR A 581 -10.52 14.90 17.89
CA THR A 581 -11.16 13.59 17.94
C THR A 581 -12.67 13.71 18.01
N ASP A 582 -13.19 14.61 18.83
CA ASP A 582 -14.63 14.91 18.90
C ASP A 582 -15.15 15.52 17.58
N TYR A 583 -14.35 16.35 16.90
CA TYR A 583 -14.68 16.85 15.56
C TYR A 583 -14.66 15.73 14.51
N ALA A 584 -13.67 14.85 14.55
CA ALA A 584 -13.59 13.69 13.65
C ALA A 584 -14.79 12.75 13.84
N THR A 585 -15.23 12.57 15.08
CA THR A 585 -16.42 11.80 15.45
C THR A 585 -17.69 12.44 14.90
N ASP A 586 -17.83 13.76 15.00
CA ASP A 586 -18.95 14.50 14.40
C ASP A 586 -18.95 14.29 12.87
N LEU A 587 -17.82 14.37 12.21
CA LEU A 587 -17.70 14.09 10.76
C LEU A 587 -18.06 12.64 10.42
N TYR A 588 -17.66 11.68 11.25
CA TYR A 588 -18.01 10.28 11.09
C TYR A 588 -19.53 10.08 11.14
N ARG A 589 -20.19 10.73 12.09
CA ARG A 589 -21.65 10.66 12.31
C ARG A 589 -22.46 11.56 11.37
N GLY A 590 -21.83 12.32 10.47
CA GLY A 590 -22.49 13.27 9.58
C GLY A 590 -23.03 14.51 10.29
N ILE A 591 -22.52 14.84 11.48
CA ILE A 591 -22.89 16.02 12.25
C ILE A 591 -22.15 17.23 11.69
N THR A 592 -22.86 18.32 11.44
CA THR A 592 -22.32 19.52 10.76
C THR A 592 -22.01 20.67 11.72
N GLY A 593 -22.20 20.47 13.02
CA GLY A 593 -21.99 21.51 14.03
C GLY A 593 -23.03 22.66 13.98
N SER A 594 -24.20 22.44 13.39
CA SER A 594 -25.25 23.46 13.26
C SER A 594 -25.84 23.94 14.61
N GLY A 595 -25.63 23.20 15.67
CA GLY A 595 -26.04 23.55 17.04
C GLY A 595 -24.89 24.05 17.92
N CYS A 596 -23.70 24.27 17.37
CA CYS A 596 -22.56 24.73 18.12
C CYS A 596 -22.78 26.13 18.71
N GLY A 597 -22.53 26.27 20.01
CA GLY A 597 -22.58 27.53 20.72
C GLY A 597 -21.50 27.57 21.77
N ILE A 598 -20.67 28.61 21.75
CA ILE A 598 -19.57 28.82 22.70
C ILE A 598 -19.95 29.93 23.68
N THR A 599 -19.93 29.62 24.96
CA THR A 599 -20.23 30.59 26.04
C THR A 599 -19.18 30.45 27.12
N TRP A 600 -18.24 31.39 27.15
CA TRP A 600 -17.17 31.46 28.13
C TRP A 600 -17.69 31.95 29.48
N GLN A 601 -17.32 31.25 30.55
CA GLN A 601 -17.78 31.62 31.90
C GLN A 601 -16.86 32.65 32.58
N SER A 602 -15.59 32.69 32.23
CA SER A 602 -14.63 33.64 32.76
C SER A 602 -13.59 34.08 31.75
N SER A 603 -12.87 35.15 31.99
CA SER A 603 -11.75 35.58 31.12
C SER A 603 -10.56 34.65 31.19
N ALA A 604 -10.41 33.85 32.26
CA ALA A 604 -9.33 32.89 32.43
C ALA A 604 -9.57 31.58 31.69
N GLU A 605 -10.84 31.30 31.31
CA GLU A 605 -11.21 30.09 30.57
C GLU A 605 -10.79 30.22 29.10
N LYS A 606 -9.89 29.35 28.64
CA LYS A 606 -9.37 29.30 27.27
C LYS A 606 -9.40 27.87 26.77
N LEU A 607 -9.58 27.68 25.46
CA LEU A 607 -9.54 26.35 24.87
C LEU A 607 -8.19 25.68 25.09
N THR A 608 -7.12 26.45 25.05
CA THR A 608 -5.74 26.00 25.18
C THR A 608 -5.20 25.97 26.62
N ASN A 609 -6.05 25.99 27.63
CA ASN A 609 -5.60 25.81 29.01
C ASN A 609 -5.08 24.39 29.23
N SER A 610 -4.01 24.26 30.03
CA SER A 610 -3.43 22.98 30.42
C SER A 610 -4.29 22.24 31.46
N MET A 611 -3.95 20.97 31.69
CA MET A 611 -4.60 20.16 32.72
C MET A 611 -4.44 20.75 34.12
N ALA A 612 -3.37 21.49 34.40
CA ALA A 612 -3.25 22.23 35.65
C ALA A 612 -4.42 23.20 35.90
N TYR A 613 -4.94 23.84 34.85
CA TYR A 613 -6.14 24.67 34.95
C TYR A 613 -7.41 23.80 35.08
N TRP A 614 -7.52 22.75 34.29
CA TRP A 614 -8.71 21.91 34.24
C TRP A 614 -8.90 21.08 35.51
N ASP A 615 -7.84 20.65 36.18
CA ASP A 615 -7.91 19.96 37.46
C ASP A 615 -8.56 20.85 38.55
N ALA A 616 -8.33 22.15 38.46
CA ALA A 616 -8.96 23.14 39.33
C ALA A 616 -10.39 23.52 38.88
N HIS A 617 -10.78 23.18 37.65
CA HIS A 617 -12.07 23.53 37.01
C HIS A 617 -12.71 22.34 36.32
N SER A 618 -12.66 21.15 36.91
CA SER A 618 -13.01 19.86 36.31
C SER A 618 -14.42 19.81 35.70
N SER A 619 -15.39 20.48 36.30
CA SER A 619 -16.76 20.55 35.78
C SER A 619 -16.89 21.25 34.41
N ARG A 620 -15.84 21.95 33.97
CA ARG A 620 -15.80 22.68 32.70
C ARG A 620 -14.96 21.98 31.60
N TYR A 621 -14.09 21.06 31.98
CA TYR A 621 -13.16 20.41 31.08
C TYR A 621 -13.85 19.85 29.84
N SER A 622 -14.76 18.90 29.98
CA SER A 622 -15.51 18.29 28.87
C SER A 622 -16.31 19.33 28.05
N THR A 623 -16.90 20.34 28.71
CA THR A 623 -17.66 21.38 27.99
C THR A 623 -16.75 22.20 27.09
N VAL A 624 -15.53 22.55 27.55
CA VAL A 624 -14.64 23.45 26.83
C VAL A 624 -13.76 22.67 25.87
N VAL A 625 -13.02 21.68 26.35
CA VAL A 625 -12.03 20.99 25.54
C VAL A 625 -12.71 20.12 24.46
N TYR A 626 -13.76 19.38 24.81
CA TYR A 626 -14.51 18.57 23.84
C TYR A 626 -15.50 19.42 23.04
N ASN A 627 -16.53 19.98 23.69
CA ASN A 627 -17.64 20.61 22.96
C ASN A 627 -17.25 21.94 22.30
N TYR A 628 -16.58 22.86 23.02
CA TYR A 628 -16.18 24.14 22.39
C TYR A 628 -15.03 23.93 21.43
N GLY A 629 -14.15 22.95 21.69
CA GLY A 629 -13.07 22.58 20.80
C GLY A 629 -13.58 22.12 19.44
N LYS A 630 -14.45 21.11 19.39
CA LYS A 630 -15.04 20.68 18.10
C LYS A 630 -15.88 21.79 17.44
N CYS A 631 -16.58 22.62 18.23
CA CYS A 631 -17.28 23.77 17.70
C CYS A 631 -16.34 24.78 17.05
N THR A 632 -15.18 25.02 17.65
CA THR A 632 -14.12 25.85 17.05
C THR A 632 -13.69 25.31 15.69
N LEU A 633 -13.50 23.98 15.55
CA LEU A 633 -13.15 23.36 14.29
C LEU A 633 -14.31 23.39 13.27
N HIS A 634 -15.56 23.26 13.70
CA HIS A 634 -16.72 23.47 12.85
C HIS A 634 -16.86 24.93 12.36
N ASP A 635 -16.56 25.89 13.24
CA ASP A 635 -16.56 27.32 12.88
C ASP A 635 -15.44 27.64 11.90
N LEU A 636 -14.24 27.07 12.10
CA LEU A 636 -13.14 27.18 11.15
C LEU A 636 -13.55 26.60 9.78
N ARG A 637 -14.17 25.43 9.76
CA ARG A 637 -14.68 24.82 8.52
C ARG A 637 -15.66 25.73 7.79
N ARG A 638 -16.61 26.36 8.53
CA ARG A 638 -17.57 27.29 7.94
C ARG A 638 -16.87 28.53 7.34
N LEU A 639 -15.78 28.94 7.96
CA LEU A 639 -15.02 30.14 7.53
C LEU A 639 -14.18 29.87 6.27
N ILE A 640 -13.46 28.71 6.24
CA ILE A 640 -12.53 28.40 5.13
C ILE A 640 -13.14 27.50 4.04
N GLY A 641 -14.27 26.87 4.32
CA GLY A 641 -15.00 25.96 3.43
C GLY A 641 -14.63 24.48 3.62
N ASP A 642 -15.57 23.61 3.26
CA ASP A 642 -15.46 22.16 3.49
C ASP A 642 -14.23 21.53 2.86
N THR A 643 -13.93 21.88 1.61
CA THR A 643 -12.78 21.33 0.86
C THR A 643 -11.46 21.80 1.48
N ALA A 644 -11.34 23.06 1.86
CA ALA A 644 -10.13 23.58 2.49
C ALA A 644 -9.90 22.94 3.85
N MET A 645 -10.97 22.76 4.65
CA MET A 645 -10.87 22.09 5.95
C MET A 645 -10.49 20.60 5.82
N ALA A 646 -11.07 19.88 4.87
CA ALA A 646 -10.70 18.48 4.63
C ALA A 646 -9.23 18.34 4.22
N ASN A 647 -8.76 19.20 3.33
CA ASN A 647 -7.36 19.23 2.90
C ASN A 647 -6.43 19.65 4.05
N LEU A 648 -6.84 20.62 4.87
CA LEU A 648 -6.10 21.03 6.06
C LEU A 648 -5.87 19.85 7.01
N LEU A 649 -6.92 19.16 7.42
CA LEU A 649 -6.80 18.07 8.38
C LEU A 649 -5.97 16.91 7.83
N LYS A 650 -6.16 16.58 6.56
CA LYS A 650 -5.37 15.53 5.91
C LYS A 650 -3.89 15.90 5.81
N SER A 651 -3.58 17.10 5.34
CA SER A 651 -2.18 17.56 5.21
C SER A 651 -1.53 17.76 6.58
N TYR A 652 -2.28 18.24 7.57
CA TYR A 652 -1.80 18.38 8.94
C TYR A 652 -1.47 17.04 9.57
N ALA A 653 -2.36 16.05 9.48
CA ALA A 653 -2.08 14.70 9.94
C ALA A 653 -0.84 14.12 9.23
N GLN A 654 -0.74 14.28 7.92
CA GLN A 654 0.40 13.79 7.14
C GLN A 654 1.72 14.48 7.47
N SER A 655 1.71 15.79 7.73
CA SER A 655 2.93 16.55 8.06
C SER A 655 3.46 16.27 9.47
N HIS A 656 2.59 15.83 10.38
CA HIS A 656 2.95 15.47 11.76
C HIS A 656 2.90 13.96 12.03
N TRP A 657 2.91 13.16 10.96
CA TRP A 657 2.82 11.71 11.06
C TRP A 657 3.98 11.12 11.86
N TYR A 658 3.67 10.48 12.98
CA TYR A 658 4.61 10.01 13.99
C TYR A 658 5.37 11.13 14.73
N GLY A 659 4.94 12.36 14.57
CA GLY A 659 5.48 13.52 15.26
C GLY A 659 4.61 13.95 16.45
N VAL A 660 5.02 15.06 17.04
CA VAL A 660 4.25 15.79 18.06
C VAL A 660 3.92 17.16 17.49
N SER A 661 2.64 17.50 17.53
CA SER A 661 2.13 18.78 17.06
C SER A 661 1.96 19.77 18.21
N THR A 662 1.92 21.05 17.86
CA THR A 662 1.65 22.16 18.78
C THR A 662 0.50 23.03 18.26
N THR A 663 -0.13 23.77 19.17
CA THR A 663 -1.15 24.78 18.81
C THR A 663 -0.66 25.76 17.75
N ALA A 664 0.60 26.21 17.85
CA ALA A 664 1.18 27.14 16.87
C ALA A 664 1.30 26.52 15.47
N GLU A 665 1.71 25.26 15.37
CA GLU A 665 1.81 24.53 14.09
C GLU A 665 0.43 24.33 13.45
N PHE A 666 -0.58 23.98 14.24
CA PHE A 666 -1.94 23.88 13.70
C PHE A 666 -2.47 25.24 13.22
N LYS A 667 -2.27 26.32 14.00
CA LYS A 667 -2.67 27.68 13.59
C LYS A 667 -2.00 28.09 12.29
N ALA A 668 -0.72 27.78 12.12
CA ALA A 668 0.03 28.06 10.89
C ALA A 668 -0.53 27.25 9.68
N ALA A 669 -0.83 25.97 9.87
CA ALA A 669 -1.43 25.13 8.85
C ALA A 669 -2.84 25.65 8.47
N ALA A 670 -3.66 26.02 9.44
CA ALA A 670 -4.97 26.59 9.22
C ALA A 670 -4.91 27.94 8.47
N GLN A 671 -3.96 28.82 8.81
CA GLN A 671 -3.75 30.07 8.08
C GLN A 671 -3.35 29.83 6.63
N ALA A 672 -2.48 28.84 6.38
CA ALA A 672 -2.11 28.44 5.02
C ALA A 672 -3.33 27.94 4.22
N ALA A 673 -4.21 27.15 4.84
CA ALA A 673 -5.43 26.66 4.22
C ALA A 673 -6.48 27.76 3.98
N ALA A 674 -6.51 28.79 4.83
CA ALA A 674 -7.41 29.94 4.73
C ALA A 674 -6.99 30.92 3.62
N GLY A 675 -5.76 30.80 3.08
CA GLY A 675 -5.23 31.67 2.03
C GLY A 675 -5.13 33.13 2.50
N SER A 676 -5.86 34.03 1.85
CA SER A 676 -5.87 35.47 2.18
C SER A 676 -6.78 35.84 3.36
N THR A 677 -7.57 34.93 3.89
CA THR A 677 -8.43 35.18 5.05
C THR A 677 -7.59 35.18 6.32
N ASP A 678 -7.50 36.33 7.00
CA ASP A 678 -6.77 36.46 8.28
C ASP A 678 -7.56 35.77 9.43
N LEU A 679 -6.95 34.77 10.06
CA LEU A 679 -7.55 34.03 11.15
C LEU A 679 -7.25 34.61 12.53
N THR A 680 -6.56 35.75 12.65
CA THR A 680 -6.18 36.35 13.95
C THR A 680 -7.40 36.58 14.84
N SER A 681 -8.44 37.25 14.30
CA SER A 681 -9.67 37.51 15.02
C SER A 681 -10.48 36.25 15.34
N PHE A 682 -10.39 35.24 14.47
CA PHE A 682 -11.01 33.93 14.69
C PHE A 682 -10.40 33.26 15.93
N TRP A 683 -9.08 33.12 15.99
CA TRP A 683 -8.40 32.52 17.13
C TRP A 683 -8.65 33.28 18.44
N ALA A 684 -8.66 34.60 18.41
CA ALA A 684 -8.95 35.43 19.57
C ALA A 684 -10.37 35.19 20.10
N SER A 685 -11.39 35.11 19.23
CA SER A 685 -12.77 34.89 19.64
C SER A 685 -13.02 33.48 20.20
N HIS A 686 -12.29 32.49 19.69
CA HIS A 686 -12.35 31.10 20.16
C HIS A 686 -11.34 30.81 21.28
N ARG A 687 -10.61 31.82 21.75
CA ARG A 687 -9.61 31.73 22.84
C ARG A 687 -8.60 30.60 22.64
N VAL A 688 -8.12 30.47 21.40
CA VAL A 688 -7.00 29.61 21.04
C VAL A 688 -5.74 30.44 21.11
N GLU A 689 -4.98 30.28 22.19
CA GLU A 689 -3.70 30.96 22.43
C GLU A 689 -2.52 29.99 22.14
N GLY A 690 -1.31 30.51 21.92
CA GLY A 690 -0.12 29.71 21.59
C GLY A 690 0.44 30.00 20.21
#